data_ce632586933467100136452f5880abd5
#
_entry.id   ce632586933467100136452f5880abd5
#
_cell.length_a   1.000
_cell.length_b   1.000
_cell.length_c   1.000
_cell.angle_alpha   90.00
_cell.angle_beta   90.00
_cell.angle_gamma   90.00
#
_symmetry.space_group_name_H-M   'P 1'
#
loop_
_entity.id
_entity.type
_entity.pdbx_description
1 polymer ?
#
loop_
_entity_poly.entity_id
_entity_poly.type
_entity_poly.pdbx_seq_one_letter_code
_entity_poly.pdbx_strand_id
1 'polypeptide(L)'
;MNMRTYGMRTLLIAVATTLCTGTLRAEVNPKPFVVPELKEWTGAEGYTLPSGRIVIKSNKLRDVAQTLAQDYEQMCGTPLTITTGSAKAGDIVLALKNDKLLGKEGYRMNVDNTISLTASTPQGIIWATRTLLQITEQTSDKGLPKGKITDQPDYRLRGFMIDCGRKFIPITYLRHLARVMSYYKMNTLQIHLNDNGFRKYFGDDWSRTQSGFRMECDTYPGLTSKDGHYTKQEFIDLQILAEQYGVEIIPEFDAPAHSLAFTQYDPSLGSKEYGMDHLDLFNPQVYTFMDNLWREYLDGKEPVFRGPRVHIGTDEYSNAKKEVVEKFRAFTDHYIRYVESFGKQAVLWGALTHANGDTPVKHENVLMDIWYNGYADPVEMKKQGYQLISIPDGLTYIVPAAGYYYDYLNCQYLYEHWTPAVIGNHTFEEKDPSIEGGMFAVWNDIAGNGITVKDIHHRAFPAIQTIAVKCWTGKNTTCSYAEFDTQRRNLSEAPGVNEQGRHGTSGTIALQKDVLKPGEQLPIEEIGYDYAVSFIIEGKQEQKGTELLRSAHAVVYLSDPKEGKLGFEREGYLNTFNYRIPAGQKHTLTIEGTNKVTRLLVDGQVKEELGPKTLYIIRPQDQAHYQVEGTFTFEPEVYQPSSHISYQRTLVFPLRQAGQFNSVITDFKVLVK
;
A
#
# COMPACT_ATOMS: atom_id res chain seq x y z
N MET A 1 70.23 -72.75 7.94
CA MET A 1 69.27 -71.80 8.54
C MET A 1 69.46 -70.47 7.85
N ASN A 2 68.67 -70.20 6.90
CA ASN A 2 68.88 -69.13 5.85
C ASN A 2 68.17 -67.86 6.21
N MET A 3 68.95 -66.80 6.38
CA MET A 3 68.41 -65.42 6.34
C MET A 3 68.33 -65.00 4.87
N ARG A 4 67.16 -64.58 4.41
CA ARG A 4 66.98 -63.92 3.15
C ARG A 4 66.80 -62.45 3.38
N THR A 5 67.71 -61.63 2.88
CA THR A 5 67.71 -60.19 2.78
C THR A 5 66.70 -59.74 1.67
N TYR A 6 65.80 -58.83 2.01
CA TYR A 6 64.98 -58.09 1.00
C TYR A 6 65.53 -56.68 0.83
N GLY A 7 65.98 -56.43 -0.37
CA GLY A 7 66.45 -55.09 -0.77
C GLY A 7 65.28 -54.16 -1.00
N MET A 8 65.39 -52.97 -0.45
CA MET A 8 64.47 -51.81 -0.61
C MET A 8 64.80 -51.10 -1.93
N ARG A 9 63.92 -51.17 -2.91
CA ARG A 9 63.96 -50.32 -4.12
C ARG A 9 63.24 -49.02 -3.83
N THR A 10 63.95 -47.90 -3.76
CA THR A 10 63.45 -46.57 -3.66
C THR A 10 62.86 -46.16 -5.04
N LEU A 11 61.53 -45.94 -5.09
CA LEU A 11 60.84 -45.40 -6.28
C LEU A 11 60.75 -43.89 -6.15
N LEU A 12 61.52 -43.15 -6.95
CA LEU A 12 61.37 -41.71 -7.11
C LEU A 12 60.12 -41.41 -7.94
N ILE A 13 59.06 -40.88 -7.29
CA ILE A 13 57.92 -40.33 -8.00
C ILE A 13 58.19 -38.85 -8.24
N ALA A 14 58.42 -38.48 -9.48
CA ALA A 14 58.50 -37.09 -9.90
C ALA A 14 57.03 -36.57 -9.98
N VAL A 15 56.65 -35.71 -9.03
CA VAL A 15 55.40 -34.96 -9.07
C VAL A 15 55.59 -33.78 -10.03
N ALA A 16 55.06 -33.92 -11.24
CA ALA A 16 54.92 -32.80 -12.18
C ALA A 16 53.77 -31.91 -11.69
N THR A 17 54.07 -30.81 -11.01
CA THR A 17 53.13 -29.73 -10.72
C THR A 17 52.80 -28.98 -12.01
N THR A 18 51.74 -29.41 -12.67
CA THR A 18 51.14 -28.61 -13.77
C THR A 18 50.48 -27.39 -13.10
N LEU A 19 51.12 -26.23 -13.15
CA LEU A 19 50.52 -24.95 -12.87
C LEU A 19 49.45 -24.70 -13.96
N CYS A 20 48.22 -25.09 -13.73
CA CYS A 20 47.07 -24.55 -14.45
C CYS A 20 46.95 -23.07 -14.08
N THR A 21 47.55 -22.21 -14.87
CA THR A 21 47.18 -20.80 -14.94
C THR A 21 45.83 -20.70 -15.61
N GLY A 22 44.78 -21.05 -14.86
CA GLY A 22 43.42 -20.71 -15.19
C GLY A 22 43.34 -19.19 -15.14
N THR A 23 43.30 -18.53 -16.27
CA THR A 23 42.83 -17.16 -16.36
C THR A 23 41.43 -17.17 -15.74
N LEU A 24 41.29 -16.66 -14.51
CA LEU A 24 39.99 -16.31 -13.96
C LEU A 24 39.37 -15.28 -14.94
N ARG A 25 38.57 -15.75 -15.88
CA ARG A 25 37.70 -14.84 -16.62
C ARG A 25 36.83 -14.18 -15.57
N ALA A 26 36.92 -12.87 -15.45
CA ALA A 26 36.03 -12.12 -14.60
C ALA A 26 34.59 -12.43 -15.07
N GLU A 27 33.75 -12.78 -14.11
CA GLU A 27 32.38 -13.22 -14.39
C GLU A 27 31.52 -12.00 -14.71
N VAL A 28 30.74 -12.11 -15.79
CA VAL A 28 29.79 -11.08 -16.19
C VAL A 28 28.68 -10.99 -15.14
N ASN A 29 28.34 -9.78 -14.67
CA ASN A 29 27.33 -9.57 -13.67
C ASN A 29 25.98 -10.16 -14.07
N PRO A 30 25.32 -10.97 -13.22
CA PRO A 30 23.97 -11.45 -13.44
C PRO A 30 22.98 -10.30 -13.40
N LYS A 31 21.76 -10.54 -13.90
CA LYS A 31 20.64 -9.59 -13.84
C LYS A 31 20.31 -9.26 -12.38
N PRO A 32 20.37 -8.00 -11.95
CA PRO A 32 20.02 -7.62 -10.59
C PRO A 32 18.52 -7.81 -10.35
N PHE A 33 18.17 -8.22 -9.15
CA PHE A 33 16.77 -8.29 -8.73
C PHE A 33 16.24 -6.89 -8.45
N VAL A 34 15.13 -6.54 -9.06
CA VAL A 34 14.35 -5.33 -8.78
C VAL A 34 12.86 -5.62 -8.97
N VAL A 35 12.01 -4.81 -8.34
CA VAL A 35 10.56 -4.89 -8.47
C VAL A 35 10.03 -3.54 -8.98
N PRO A 36 9.38 -3.50 -10.14
CA PRO A 36 9.17 -4.57 -11.14
C PRO A 36 10.45 -5.07 -11.79
N GLU A 37 10.41 -6.33 -12.24
CA GLU A 37 11.53 -7.00 -12.90
C GLU A 37 11.99 -6.24 -14.16
N LEU A 38 13.31 -6.13 -14.36
CA LEU A 38 13.90 -5.52 -15.56
C LEU A 38 13.57 -6.33 -16.80
N LYS A 39 13.16 -5.67 -17.86
CA LYS A 39 12.90 -6.33 -19.16
C LYS A 39 14.18 -6.73 -19.87
N GLU A 40 15.14 -5.81 -19.97
CA GLU A 40 16.41 -6.06 -20.62
C GLU A 40 17.60 -5.77 -19.71
N TRP A 41 18.51 -6.73 -19.64
CA TRP A 41 19.78 -6.61 -18.95
C TRP A 41 20.91 -7.18 -19.78
N THR A 42 21.97 -6.41 -19.95
CA THR A 42 23.24 -6.89 -20.52
C THR A 42 24.34 -6.59 -19.50
N GLY A 43 24.78 -7.61 -18.78
CA GLY A 43 25.83 -7.49 -17.78
C GLY A 43 27.20 -7.20 -18.38
N ALA A 44 28.08 -6.60 -17.59
CA ALA A 44 29.52 -6.43 -17.85
C ALA A 44 30.30 -6.83 -16.59
N GLU A 45 31.61 -6.88 -16.66
CA GLU A 45 32.47 -7.25 -15.53
C GLU A 45 32.70 -6.07 -14.57
N GLY A 46 32.62 -6.34 -13.25
CA GLY A 46 32.97 -5.38 -12.21
C GLY A 46 31.84 -4.47 -11.77
N TYR A 47 32.15 -3.52 -10.90
CA TYR A 47 31.19 -2.65 -10.20
C TYR A 47 31.63 -1.18 -10.30
N THR A 48 30.72 -0.25 -10.09
CA THR A 48 30.96 1.19 -10.03
C THR A 48 30.40 1.77 -8.74
N LEU A 49 31.25 2.34 -7.91
CA LEU A 49 30.85 3.05 -6.69
C LEU A 49 30.37 4.47 -7.08
N PRO A 50 29.22 4.93 -6.55
CA PRO A 50 28.82 6.33 -6.70
C PRO A 50 29.84 7.30 -6.09
N SER A 51 30.15 8.38 -6.82
CA SER A 51 31.15 9.39 -6.40
C SER A 51 30.62 10.40 -5.38
N GLY A 52 29.34 10.34 -5.01
CA GLY A 52 28.67 11.38 -4.21
C GLY A 52 28.14 12.55 -5.03
N ARG A 53 28.10 12.46 -6.38
CA ARG A 53 27.65 13.55 -7.25
C ARG A 53 26.56 13.10 -8.22
N ILE A 54 25.55 13.98 -8.39
CA ILE A 54 24.55 13.91 -9.46
C ILE A 54 24.83 15.00 -10.47
N VAL A 55 25.04 14.64 -11.73
CA VAL A 55 25.25 15.57 -12.84
C VAL A 55 23.98 15.63 -13.68
N ILE A 56 23.27 16.76 -13.65
CA ILE A 56 22.10 16.99 -14.50
C ILE A 56 22.48 17.62 -15.83
N LYS A 57 21.95 17.08 -16.94
CA LYS A 57 22.17 17.62 -18.29
C LYS A 57 21.03 18.53 -18.76
N SER A 58 20.01 18.74 -17.92
CA SER A 58 18.88 19.63 -18.17
C SER A 58 18.34 20.14 -16.83
N ASN A 59 17.99 21.44 -16.77
CA ASN A 59 17.35 22.01 -15.58
C ASN A 59 15.97 21.41 -15.29
N LYS A 60 15.30 20.80 -16.28
CA LYS A 60 14.05 20.05 -16.09
C LYS A 60 14.20 18.82 -15.18
N LEU A 61 15.42 18.40 -14.87
CA LEU A 61 15.73 17.26 -14.01
C LEU A 61 16.16 17.68 -12.60
N ARG A 62 16.07 18.96 -12.25
CA ARG A 62 16.54 19.45 -10.94
C ARG A 62 15.73 18.83 -9.79
N ASP A 63 14.41 18.82 -9.90
CA ASP A 63 13.52 18.28 -8.86
C ASP A 63 13.70 16.76 -8.72
N VAL A 64 13.83 16.05 -9.85
CA VAL A 64 14.14 14.61 -9.84
C VAL A 64 15.49 14.32 -9.18
N ALA A 65 16.49 15.17 -9.44
CA ALA A 65 17.81 15.05 -8.81
C ALA A 65 17.77 15.33 -7.30
N GLN A 66 16.95 16.29 -6.86
CA GLN A 66 16.74 16.59 -5.44
C GLN A 66 16.06 15.42 -4.73
N THR A 67 14.99 14.87 -5.32
CA THR A 67 14.30 13.68 -4.78
C THR A 67 15.26 12.48 -4.70
N LEU A 68 16.06 12.24 -5.75
CA LEU A 68 17.08 11.18 -5.71
C LEU A 68 18.11 11.40 -4.60
N ALA A 69 18.60 12.64 -4.44
CA ALA A 69 19.59 12.96 -3.41
C ALA A 69 19.04 12.71 -2.00
N GLN A 70 17.80 13.13 -1.73
CA GLN A 70 17.11 12.90 -0.45
C GLN A 70 16.90 11.41 -0.18
N ASP A 71 16.36 10.66 -1.16
CA ASP A 71 16.12 9.24 -1.04
C ASP A 71 17.42 8.45 -0.83
N TYR A 72 18.48 8.82 -1.55
CA TYR A 72 19.79 8.18 -1.42
C TYR A 72 20.41 8.43 -0.04
N GLU A 73 20.32 9.66 0.46
CA GLU A 73 20.80 10.01 1.80
C GLU A 73 20.04 9.27 2.88
N GLN A 74 18.71 9.16 2.76
CA GLN A 74 17.87 8.39 3.69
C GLN A 74 18.20 6.90 3.69
N MET A 75 18.56 6.34 2.53
CA MET A 75 18.90 4.92 2.39
C MET A 75 20.33 4.59 2.80
N CYS A 76 21.30 5.41 2.39
CA CYS A 76 22.74 5.12 2.49
C CYS A 76 23.45 5.97 3.55
N GLY A 77 22.80 6.98 4.15
CA GLY A 77 23.43 7.94 5.06
C GLY A 77 24.47 8.85 4.40
N THR A 78 24.55 8.86 3.06
CA THR A 78 25.56 9.61 2.30
C THR A 78 24.87 10.65 1.42
N PRO A 79 25.18 11.95 1.59
CA PRO A 79 24.59 13.00 0.78
C PRO A 79 25.14 12.99 -0.64
N LEU A 80 24.29 13.33 -1.62
CA LEU A 80 24.65 13.52 -3.02
C LEU A 80 24.60 15.01 -3.40
N THR A 81 25.68 15.51 -4.02
CA THR A 81 25.76 16.90 -4.49
C THR A 81 25.27 17.02 -5.92
N ILE A 82 24.31 17.92 -6.18
CA ILE A 82 23.78 18.17 -7.52
C ILE A 82 24.61 19.21 -8.24
N THR A 83 25.06 18.91 -9.45
CA THR A 83 25.89 19.80 -10.29
C THR A 83 25.52 19.73 -11.78
N THR A 84 26.08 20.64 -12.57
CA THR A 84 26.01 20.66 -14.04
C THR A 84 27.41 20.50 -14.62
N GLY A 85 27.53 20.28 -15.93
CA GLY A 85 28.84 20.24 -16.59
C GLY A 85 29.32 18.83 -16.94
N SER A 86 30.65 18.61 -16.91
CA SER A 86 31.26 17.33 -17.29
C SER A 86 31.17 16.29 -16.19
N ALA A 87 30.82 15.09 -16.57
CA ALA A 87 30.77 13.94 -15.65
C ALA A 87 32.18 13.36 -15.43
N LYS A 88 32.44 12.87 -14.24
CA LYS A 88 33.64 12.13 -13.83
C LYS A 88 33.30 10.69 -13.48
N ALA A 89 34.30 9.87 -13.28
CA ALA A 89 34.11 8.49 -12.84
C ALA A 89 33.26 8.41 -11.54
N GLY A 90 32.30 7.51 -11.51
CA GLY A 90 31.37 7.32 -10.38
C GLY A 90 30.21 8.32 -10.31
N ASP A 91 30.16 9.35 -11.14
CA ASP A 91 29.04 10.30 -11.15
C ASP A 91 27.74 9.65 -11.63
N ILE A 92 26.63 10.00 -10.98
CA ILE A 92 25.28 9.68 -11.44
C ILE A 92 24.86 10.77 -12.43
N VAL A 93 24.62 10.41 -13.67
CA VAL A 93 24.31 11.35 -14.76
C VAL A 93 22.86 11.22 -15.16
N LEU A 94 22.09 12.29 -15.04
CA LEU A 94 20.69 12.36 -15.46
C LEU A 94 20.58 13.16 -16.78
N ALA A 95 20.01 12.54 -17.82
CA ALA A 95 19.88 13.18 -19.13
C ALA A 95 18.54 12.88 -19.80
N LEU A 96 17.98 13.89 -20.46
CA LEU A 96 16.84 13.72 -21.36
C LEU A 96 17.33 13.50 -22.79
N LYS A 97 16.87 12.43 -23.42
CA LYS A 97 17.14 12.09 -24.81
C LYS A 97 15.88 11.55 -25.44
N ASN A 98 15.42 12.19 -26.51
CA ASN A 98 14.26 11.70 -27.24
C ASN A 98 14.52 10.30 -27.81
N ASP A 99 13.77 9.32 -27.34
CA ASP A 99 13.79 7.94 -27.81
C ASP A 99 12.34 7.43 -27.89
N LYS A 100 11.82 7.36 -29.13
CA LYS A 100 10.43 6.95 -29.37
C LYS A 100 10.10 5.53 -28.86
N LEU A 101 11.11 4.67 -28.79
CA LEU A 101 10.94 3.29 -28.32
C LEU A 101 10.66 3.24 -26.80
N LEU A 102 11.13 4.21 -26.05
CA LEU A 102 10.94 4.29 -24.60
C LEU A 102 9.59 4.89 -24.19
N GLY A 103 8.92 5.57 -25.12
CA GLY A 103 7.68 6.30 -24.80
C GLY A 103 7.87 7.37 -23.72
N LYS A 104 6.84 7.59 -22.89
CA LYS A 104 6.87 8.59 -21.81
C LYS A 104 7.57 8.10 -20.53
N GLU A 105 7.51 6.82 -20.25
CA GLU A 105 7.91 6.25 -18.96
C GLU A 105 9.12 5.31 -19.03
N GLY A 106 9.54 4.91 -20.23
CA GLY A 106 10.72 4.05 -20.39
C GLY A 106 12.03 4.80 -20.16
N TYR A 107 13.07 4.05 -19.83
CA TYR A 107 14.41 4.56 -19.55
C TYR A 107 15.52 3.60 -19.99
N ARG A 108 16.73 4.13 -20.10
CA ARG A 108 17.97 3.36 -20.18
C ARG A 108 18.88 3.71 -19.00
N MET A 109 19.50 2.71 -18.44
CA MET A 109 20.55 2.87 -17.44
C MET A 109 21.81 2.18 -17.93
N ASN A 110 22.94 2.88 -17.89
CA ASN A 110 24.24 2.31 -18.23
C ASN A 110 25.20 2.55 -17.07
N VAL A 111 25.66 1.47 -16.47
CA VAL A 111 26.66 1.48 -15.41
C VAL A 111 27.98 1.03 -16.00
N ASP A 112 28.92 1.99 -16.12
CA ASP A 112 30.31 1.76 -16.53
C ASP A 112 31.21 2.69 -15.68
N ASN A 113 32.04 3.55 -16.27
CA ASN A 113 32.80 4.55 -15.51
C ASN A 113 31.91 5.59 -14.84
N THR A 114 30.74 5.85 -15.41
CA THR A 114 29.65 6.67 -14.83
C THR A 114 28.38 5.84 -14.72
N ILE A 115 27.44 6.31 -13.91
CA ILE A 115 26.10 5.74 -13.76
C ILE A 115 25.15 6.64 -14.52
N SER A 116 24.83 6.31 -15.78
CA SER A 116 24.03 7.16 -16.66
C SER A 116 22.58 6.72 -16.72
N LEU A 117 21.64 7.61 -16.37
CA LEU A 117 20.20 7.45 -16.49
C LEU A 117 19.68 8.34 -17.61
N THR A 118 19.01 7.75 -18.59
CA THR A 118 18.53 8.46 -19.79
C THR A 118 17.08 8.07 -20.07
N ALA A 119 16.23 9.06 -20.35
CA ALA A 119 14.83 8.85 -20.72
C ALA A 119 14.33 9.99 -21.61
N SER A 120 13.14 9.82 -22.22
CA SER A 120 12.51 10.87 -23.04
C SER A 120 11.88 11.98 -22.19
N THR A 121 11.49 11.68 -20.95
CA THR A 121 10.78 12.57 -20.04
C THR A 121 11.37 12.50 -18.62
N PRO A 122 11.09 13.49 -17.74
CA PRO A 122 11.42 13.39 -16.32
C PRO A 122 10.79 12.15 -15.64
N GLN A 123 9.59 11.73 -16.03
CA GLN A 123 8.92 10.54 -15.48
C GLN A 123 9.76 9.27 -15.69
N GLY A 124 10.31 9.07 -16.90
CA GLY A 124 11.21 7.93 -17.15
C GLY A 124 12.49 7.99 -16.32
N ILE A 125 13.04 9.20 -16.03
CA ILE A 125 14.18 9.35 -15.12
C ILE A 125 13.78 8.99 -13.67
N ILE A 126 12.57 9.37 -13.22
CA ILE A 126 12.08 8.94 -11.89
C ILE A 126 12.13 7.42 -11.80
N TRP A 127 11.61 6.68 -12.78
CA TRP A 127 11.64 5.21 -12.74
C TRP A 127 13.05 4.63 -12.80
N ALA A 128 13.95 5.24 -13.55
CA ALA A 128 15.37 4.88 -13.55
C ALA A 128 16.01 5.05 -12.18
N THR A 129 15.67 6.11 -11.44
CA THR A 129 16.17 6.33 -10.06
C THR A 129 15.64 5.28 -9.09
N ARG A 130 14.41 4.80 -9.25
CA ARG A 130 13.86 3.71 -8.42
C ARG A 130 14.64 2.41 -8.62
N THR A 131 14.96 2.08 -9.88
CA THR A 131 15.83 0.95 -10.19
C THR A 131 17.23 1.11 -9.59
N LEU A 132 17.82 2.28 -9.73
CA LEU A 132 19.13 2.59 -9.13
C LEU A 132 19.12 2.35 -7.62
N LEU A 133 18.11 2.87 -6.91
CA LEU A 133 18.00 2.75 -5.45
C LEU A 133 17.81 1.30 -5.02
N GLN A 134 16.94 0.53 -5.68
CA GLN A 134 16.74 -0.89 -5.36
C GLN A 134 18.00 -1.73 -5.58
N ILE A 135 18.81 -1.43 -6.61
CA ILE A 135 20.09 -2.11 -6.81
C ILE A 135 21.10 -1.66 -5.73
N THR A 136 21.15 -0.37 -5.42
CA THR A 136 22.05 0.17 -4.38
C THR A 136 21.77 -0.44 -3.01
N GLU A 137 20.51 -0.59 -2.63
CA GLU A 137 20.09 -1.20 -1.37
C GLU A 137 20.67 -2.61 -1.18
N GLN A 138 20.77 -3.38 -2.26
CA GLN A 138 21.23 -4.77 -2.24
C GLN A 138 22.73 -4.92 -2.42
N THR A 139 23.43 -3.89 -2.90
CA THR A 139 24.85 -3.98 -3.29
C THR A 139 25.73 -2.88 -2.68
N SER A 140 25.27 -2.20 -1.64
CA SER A 140 25.88 -0.99 -1.05
C SER A 140 27.40 -1.04 -0.91
N ASP A 141 27.95 -2.16 -0.45
CA ASP A 141 29.39 -2.32 -0.15
C ASP A 141 30.25 -2.51 -1.41
N LYS A 142 29.65 -2.99 -2.51
CA LYS A 142 30.36 -3.28 -3.77
C LYS A 142 30.14 -2.21 -4.83
N GLY A 143 29.13 -1.36 -4.67
CA GLY A 143 28.63 -0.47 -5.68
C GLY A 143 27.69 -1.16 -6.68
N LEU A 144 27.29 -0.45 -7.73
CA LEU A 144 26.36 -0.95 -8.74
C LEU A 144 27.07 -1.89 -9.72
N PRO A 145 26.47 -3.03 -10.08
CA PRO A 145 27.01 -3.95 -11.08
C PRO A 145 27.07 -3.24 -12.44
N LYS A 146 28.20 -3.35 -13.13
CA LYS A 146 28.34 -2.82 -14.49
C LYS A 146 27.43 -3.58 -15.46
N GLY A 147 26.79 -2.83 -16.34
CA GLY A 147 25.87 -3.37 -17.33
C GLY A 147 24.94 -2.32 -17.90
N LYS A 148 24.03 -2.77 -18.77
CA LYS A 148 23.04 -1.91 -19.45
C LYS A 148 21.65 -2.43 -19.22
N ILE A 149 20.73 -1.50 -18.93
CA ILE A 149 19.30 -1.72 -18.76
C ILE A 149 18.55 -0.94 -19.84
N THR A 150 17.54 -1.56 -20.45
CA THR A 150 16.46 -0.91 -21.19
C THR A 150 15.15 -1.39 -20.60
N ASP A 151 14.31 -0.48 -20.13
CA ASP A 151 13.11 -0.86 -19.40
C ASP A 151 11.97 0.15 -19.62
N GLN A 152 10.73 -0.35 -19.63
CA GLN A 152 9.52 0.44 -19.84
C GLN A 152 8.28 -0.35 -19.38
N PRO A 153 7.19 0.32 -18.94
CA PRO A 153 5.97 -0.37 -18.57
C PRO A 153 5.21 -0.93 -19.79
N ASP A 154 4.47 -2.03 -19.57
CA ASP A 154 3.53 -2.55 -20.57
C ASP A 154 2.20 -1.79 -20.54
N TYR A 155 1.78 -1.32 -19.36
CA TYR A 155 0.54 -0.58 -19.18
C TYR A 155 0.80 0.81 -18.59
N ARG A 156 0.03 1.80 -19.04
CA ARG A 156 0.20 3.20 -18.65
C ARG A 156 -0.24 3.51 -17.24
N LEU A 157 -1.31 2.85 -16.76
CA LEU A 157 -1.84 3.00 -15.41
C LEU A 157 -1.48 1.80 -14.55
N ARG A 158 -0.91 2.06 -13.37
CA ARG A 158 -0.53 1.07 -12.36
C ARG A 158 -0.98 1.63 -11.01
N GLY A 159 -2.17 1.21 -10.59
CA GLY A 159 -2.92 1.93 -9.56
C GLY A 159 -3.20 1.17 -8.28
N PHE A 160 -3.51 1.97 -7.27
CA PHE A 160 -4.07 1.54 -5.99
C PHE A 160 -5.22 2.49 -5.62
N MET A 161 -6.37 1.95 -5.23
CA MET A 161 -7.49 2.70 -4.66
C MET A 161 -7.59 2.44 -3.16
N ILE A 162 -7.71 3.48 -2.36
CA ILE A 162 -7.87 3.39 -0.91
C ILE A 162 -9.14 4.11 -0.44
N ASP A 163 -9.97 3.37 0.31
CA ASP A 163 -11.18 3.89 0.94
C ASP A 163 -10.84 4.69 2.21
N CYS A 164 -10.89 6.01 2.09
CA CYS A 164 -10.79 6.95 3.19
C CYS A 164 -12.17 7.38 3.72
N GLY A 165 -13.24 7.18 2.95
CA GLY A 165 -14.61 7.55 3.30
C GLY A 165 -15.10 6.81 4.53
N ARG A 166 -15.03 5.47 4.54
CA ARG A 166 -15.48 4.66 5.66
C ARG A 166 -14.52 4.67 6.84
N LYS A 167 -13.21 4.78 6.60
CA LYS A 167 -12.18 4.89 7.63
C LYS A 167 -11.24 6.04 7.31
N PHE A 168 -11.10 6.99 8.25
CA PHE A 168 -10.11 8.05 8.09
C PHE A 168 -8.69 7.48 8.05
N ILE A 169 -7.96 7.83 7.01
CA ILE A 169 -6.55 7.47 6.80
C ILE A 169 -5.70 8.73 6.99
N PRO A 170 -4.76 8.78 7.94
CA PRO A 170 -3.96 9.98 8.18
C PRO A 170 -3.18 10.43 6.94
N ILE A 171 -3.09 11.73 6.72
CA ILE A 171 -2.37 12.32 5.57
C ILE A 171 -0.89 11.93 5.56
N THR A 172 -0.29 11.70 6.72
CA THR A 172 1.10 11.22 6.84
C THR A 172 1.28 9.86 6.19
N TYR A 173 0.34 8.94 6.40
CA TYR A 173 0.37 7.63 5.76
C TYR A 173 0.17 7.74 4.24
N LEU A 174 -0.74 8.58 3.75
CA LEU A 174 -0.92 8.80 2.31
C LEU A 174 0.35 9.35 1.63
N ARG A 175 1.10 10.21 2.33
CA ARG A 175 2.42 10.69 1.87
C ARG A 175 3.44 9.55 1.80
N HIS A 176 3.49 8.67 2.81
CA HIS A 176 4.34 7.48 2.78
C HIS A 176 3.91 6.51 1.68
N LEU A 177 2.60 6.31 1.52
CA LEU A 177 2.05 5.44 0.48
C LEU A 177 2.46 5.89 -0.93
N ALA A 178 2.39 7.19 -1.23
CA ALA A 178 2.85 7.73 -2.52
C ALA A 178 4.35 7.43 -2.77
N ARG A 179 5.20 7.50 -1.74
CA ARG A 179 6.62 7.15 -1.83
C ARG A 179 6.84 5.65 -2.05
N VAL A 180 6.10 4.81 -1.32
CA VAL A 180 6.11 3.35 -1.49
C VAL A 180 5.69 2.96 -2.90
N MET A 181 4.58 3.50 -3.39
CA MET A 181 4.10 3.27 -4.75
C MET A 181 5.15 3.66 -5.79
N SER A 182 5.74 4.84 -5.66
CA SER A 182 6.83 5.29 -6.53
C SER A 182 8.01 4.32 -6.53
N TYR A 183 8.43 3.84 -5.36
CA TYR A 183 9.58 2.94 -5.22
C TYR A 183 9.40 1.65 -6.04
N TYR A 184 8.16 1.19 -6.14
CA TYR A 184 7.74 0.05 -6.96
C TYR A 184 7.16 0.45 -8.33
N LYS A 185 7.39 1.69 -8.79
CA LYS A 185 6.99 2.21 -10.11
C LYS A 185 5.48 2.15 -10.37
N MET A 186 4.65 2.18 -9.34
CA MET A 186 3.23 2.48 -9.47
C MET A 186 3.02 3.99 -9.60
N ASN A 187 2.01 4.42 -10.37
CA ASN A 187 1.87 5.81 -10.76
C ASN A 187 0.49 6.44 -10.52
N THR A 188 -0.45 5.70 -9.92
CA THR A 188 -1.82 6.20 -9.72
C THR A 188 -2.35 5.78 -8.35
N LEU A 189 -2.69 6.76 -7.51
CA LEU A 189 -3.38 6.56 -6.23
C LEU A 189 -4.75 7.22 -6.29
N GLN A 190 -5.81 6.41 -6.33
CA GLN A 190 -7.18 6.86 -6.21
C GLN A 190 -7.56 6.93 -4.73
N ILE A 191 -8.10 8.06 -4.31
CA ILE A 191 -8.51 8.29 -2.93
C ILE A 191 -10.03 8.47 -2.89
N HIS A 192 -10.73 7.49 -2.37
CA HIS A 192 -12.16 7.46 -2.18
C HIS A 192 -12.53 8.27 -0.93
N LEU A 193 -13.11 9.47 -1.13
CA LEU A 193 -13.17 10.51 -0.10
C LEU A 193 -14.51 10.57 0.66
N ASN A 194 -15.54 9.87 0.17
CA ASN A 194 -16.82 9.75 0.88
C ASN A 194 -17.40 8.35 0.72
N ASP A 195 -18.02 7.87 1.76
CA ASP A 195 -18.79 6.62 1.78
C ASP A 195 -19.50 6.42 3.11
N ASN A 196 -20.16 5.24 3.27
CA ASN A 196 -20.88 4.85 4.46
C ASN A 196 -20.80 3.35 4.75
N GLY A 197 -21.03 3.01 6.01
CA GLY A 197 -21.20 1.62 6.43
C GLY A 197 -22.58 1.05 6.08
N PHE A 198 -22.74 -0.25 6.25
CA PHE A 198 -24.01 -0.94 6.02
C PHE A 198 -24.99 -0.69 7.17
N ARG A 199 -26.16 -0.14 6.87
CA ARG A 199 -27.21 0.21 7.84
C ARG A 199 -27.53 -0.91 8.85
N LYS A 200 -27.56 -2.15 8.39
CA LYS A 200 -27.84 -3.34 9.23
C LYS A 200 -26.89 -3.52 10.41
N TYR A 201 -25.65 -3.02 10.34
CA TYR A 201 -24.70 -3.07 11.46
C TYR A 201 -24.90 -1.93 12.46
N PHE A 202 -25.79 -0.98 12.14
CA PHE A 202 -26.11 0.18 12.96
C PHE A 202 -27.59 0.19 13.43
N GLY A 203 -28.17 -1.01 13.57
CA GLY A 203 -29.54 -1.19 14.05
C GLY A 203 -30.61 -0.78 13.04
N ASP A 204 -30.32 -0.91 11.76
CA ASP A 204 -31.17 -0.55 10.62
C ASP A 204 -31.62 0.95 10.62
N ASP A 205 -30.77 1.80 11.16
CA ASP A 205 -31.03 3.24 11.32
C ASP A 205 -30.00 4.07 10.55
N TRP A 206 -30.44 4.77 9.50
CA TRP A 206 -29.59 5.64 8.70
C TRP A 206 -28.95 6.78 9.49
N SER A 207 -29.64 7.31 10.51
CA SER A 207 -29.13 8.40 11.33
C SER A 207 -27.95 7.99 12.21
N ARG A 208 -27.84 6.68 12.49
CA ARG A 208 -26.77 6.05 13.28
C ARG A 208 -25.70 5.40 12.43
N THR A 209 -25.98 5.19 11.15
CA THR A 209 -25.05 4.55 10.23
C THR A 209 -23.85 5.45 10.04
N GLN A 210 -22.64 4.85 10.18
CA GLN A 210 -21.39 5.56 9.94
C GLN A 210 -21.34 6.08 8.49
N SER A 211 -20.94 7.33 8.33
CA SER A 211 -20.65 7.94 7.04
C SER A 211 -19.47 8.89 7.16
N GLY A 212 -18.81 9.17 6.06
CA GLY A 212 -17.69 10.12 6.04
C GLY A 212 -17.62 10.89 4.73
N PHE A 213 -17.31 12.20 4.87
CA PHE A 213 -16.84 13.07 3.80
C PHE A 213 -15.51 13.68 4.26
N ARG A 214 -14.41 13.37 3.60
CA ARG A 214 -13.05 13.55 4.12
C ARG A 214 -12.36 14.84 3.70
N MET A 215 -13.05 15.74 3.00
CA MET A 215 -12.48 17.04 2.63
C MET A 215 -13.03 18.18 3.48
N GLU A 216 -12.15 19.14 3.80
CA GLU A 216 -12.57 20.45 4.28
C GLU A 216 -13.50 21.10 3.24
N CYS A 217 -14.70 21.54 3.66
CA CYS A 217 -15.73 22.09 2.79
C CYS A 217 -16.26 23.42 3.34
N ASP A 218 -16.07 24.48 2.55
CA ASP A 218 -16.55 25.82 2.89
C ASP A 218 -17.98 26.05 2.34
N THR A 219 -18.30 25.46 1.19
CA THR A 219 -19.61 25.58 0.53
C THR A 219 -20.74 25.03 1.41
N TYR A 220 -20.44 23.93 2.14
CA TYR A 220 -21.41 23.24 2.99
C TYR A 220 -20.83 23.08 4.41
N PRO A 221 -20.88 24.14 5.25
CA PRO A 221 -20.34 24.08 6.61
C PRO A 221 -21.03 23.00 7.44
N GLY A 222 -20.22 22.06 7.97
CA GLY A 222 -20.72 20.91 8.73
C GLY A 222 -20.82 19.60 7.96
N LEU A 223 -20.60 19.61 6.64
CA LEU A 223 -20.50 18.39 5.82
C LEU A 223 -19.22 17.59 6.15
N THR A 224 -18.11 18.28 6.36
CA THR A 224 -16.82 17.69 6.68
C THR A 224 -16.88 16.80 7.93
N SER A 225 -16.35 15.58 7.82
CA SER A 225 -16.34 14.61 8.93
C SER A 225 -15.51 15.08 10.11
N LYS A 226 -16.04 14.83 11.34
CA LYS A 226 -15.42 15.24 12.61
C LYS A 226 -14.40 14.23 13.15
N ASP A 227 -14.51 12.97 12.76
CA ASP A 227 -13.63 11.87 13.15
C ASP A 227 -12.30 11.84 12.38
N GLY A 228 -12.13 12.76 11.43
CA GLY A 228 -10.93 12.96 10.61
C GLY A 228 -11.25 13.42 9.21
N HIS A 229 -10.47 14.35 8.71
CA HIS A 229 -10.57 14.91 7.37
C HIS A 229 -9.24 15.53 6.95
N TYR A 230 -9.14 15.89 5.69
CA TYR A 230 -8.00 16.61 5.09
C TYR A 230 -8.37 18.06 4.89
N THR A 231 -7.53 18.97 5.33
CA THR A 231 -7.62 20.37 4.91
C THR A 231 -7.31 20.47 3.42
N LYS A 232 -7.82 21.49 2.76
CA LYS A 232 -7.52 21.74 1.34
C LYS A 232 -6.01 21.84 1.10
N GLN A 233 -5.29 22.50 2.01
CA GLN A 233 -3.83 22.66 1.89
C GLN A 233 -3.09 21.32 2.07
N GLU A 234 -3.47 20.50 3.03
CA GLU A 234 -2.86 19.16 3.21
C GLU A 234 -3.03 18.30 1.97
N PHE A 235 -4.21 18.37 1.31
CA PHE A 235 -4.49 17.60 0.11
C PHE A 235 -3.72 18.16 -1.11
N ILE A 236 -3.58 19.49 -1.23
CA ILE A 236 -2.71 20.12 -2.23
C ILE A 236 -1.26 19.66 -2.05
N ASP A 237 -0.74 19.73 -0.82
CA ASP A 237 0.63 19.33 -0.51
C ASP A 237 0.89 17.84 -0.77
N LEU A 238 -0.11 16.97 -0.52
CA LEU A 238 -0.05 15.55 -0.87
C LEU A 238 0.11 15.36 -2.38
N GLN A 239 -0.69 16.07 -3.18
CA GLN A 239 -0.62 15.98 -4.64
C GLN A 239 0.73 16.47 -5.19
N ILE A 240 1.26 17.58 -4.64
CA ILE A 240 2.57 18.10 -5.00
C ILE A 240 3.68 17.07 -4.67
N LEU A 241 3.63 16.48 -3.49
CA LEU A 241 4.57 15.43 -3.10
C LEU A 241 4.46 14.22 -4.04
N ALA A 242 3.25 13.74 -4.29
CA ALA A 242 3.01 12.58 -5.15
C ALA A 242 3.55 12.81 -6.57
N GLU A 243 3.33 14.01 -7.15
CA GLU A 243 3.85 14.39 -8.46
C GLU A 243 5.40 14.34 -8.51
N GLN A 244 6.09 14.81 -7.46
CA GLN A 244 7.56 14.71 -7.35
C GLN A 244 8.06 13.26 -7.38
N TYR A 245 7.24 12.34 -6.88
CA TYR A 245 7.47 10.90 -6.89
C TYR A 245 6.90 10.18 -8.11
N GLY A 246 6.30 10.91 -9.06
CA GLY A 246 5.73 10.36 -10.29
C GLY A 246 4.41 9.64 -10.09
N VAL A 247 3.71 9.91 -9.00
CA VAL A 247 2.39 9.35 -8.67
C VAL A 247 1.31 10.42 -8.84
N GLU A 248 0.28 10.12 -9.61
CA GLU A 248 -0.92 10.95 -9.72
C GLU A 248 -1.91 10.59 -8.62
N ILE A 249 -2.48 11.59 -7.97
CA ILE A 249 -3.62 11.43 -7.07
C ILE A 249 -4.91 11.66 -7.87
N ILE A 250 -5.80 10.67 -7.88
CA ILE A 250 -7.16 10.78 -8.41
C ILE A 250 -8.12 10.91 -7.22
N PRO A 251 -8.61 12.11 -6.90
CA PRO A 251 -9.62 12.27 -5.86
C PRO A 251 -10.98 11.80 -6.38
N GLU A 252 -11.72 11.12 -5.51
CA GLU A 252 -13.04 10.58 -5.81
C GLU A 252 -14.10 11.15 -4.87
N PHE A 253 -15.19 11.68 -5.46
CA PHE A 253 -16.46 11.84 -4.78
C PHE A 253 -17.45 10.87 -5.39
N ASP A 254 -17.86 9.90 -4.59
CA ASP A 254 -18.80 8.88 -5.05
C ASP A 254 -20.24 9.31 -4.86
N ALA A 255 -20.97 9.24 -5.96
CA ALA A 255 -22.38 9.55 -6.10
C ALA A 255 -22.93 8.88 -7.39
N PRO A 256 -24.22 8.55 -7.47
CA PRO A 256 -25.32 8.90 -6.58
C PRO A 256 -25.64 7.87 -5.48
N ALA A 257 -25.01 6.70 -5.48
CA ALA A 257 -24.95 5.77 -4.34
C ALA A 257 -23.82 6.19 -3.39
N HIS A 258 -23.58 5.46 -2.30
CA HIS A 258 -22.52 5.74 -1.32
C HIS A 258 -22.53 7.19 -0.77
N SER A 259 -23.71 7.80 -0.77
CA SER A 259 -23.91 9.25 -0.58
C SER A 259 -24.50 9.62 0.78
N LEU A 260 -24.45 8.70 1.77
CA LEU A 260 -25.07 8.93 3.09
C LEU A 260 -24.51 10.18 3.80
N ALA A 261 -23.24 10.51 3.61
CA ALA A 261 -22.66 11.73 4.19
C ALA A 261 -23.38 12.99 3.70
N PHE A 262 -23.76 13.03 2.44
CA PHE A 262 -24.49 14.15 1.83
C PHE A 262 -25.93 14.20 2.32
N THR A 263 -26.59 13.04 2.44
CA THR A 263 -28.00 12.96 2.86
C THR A 263 -28.17 13.06 4.39
N GLN A 264 -27.16 12.75 5.18
CA GLN A 264 -27.16 13.08 6.61
C GLN A 264 -26.96 14.60 6.84
N TYR A 265 -26.24 15.27 5.94
CA TYR A 265 -26.11 16.73 5.96
C TYR A 265 -27.43 17.41 5.53
N ASP A 266 -28.00 16.98 4.41
CA ASP A 266 -29.31 17.44 3.94
C ASP A 266 -30.22 16.25 3.56
N PRO A 267 -31.12 15.82 4.46
CA PRO A 267 -32.00 14.67 4.23
C PRO A 267 -32.94 14.85 3.01
N SER A 268 -33.14 16.05 2.53
CA SER A 268 -33.97 16.30 1.34
C SER A 268 -33.36 15.78 0.04
N LEU A 269 -32.04 15.52 0.04
CA LEU A 269 -31.31 14.98 -1.11
C LEU A 269 -31.47 13.45 -1.25
N GLY A 270 -31.89 12.77 -0.18
CA GLY A 270 -31.94 11.31 -0.11
C GLY A 270 -33.12 10.69 -0.81
N SER A 271 -32.89 9.52 -1.41
CA SER A 271 -33.96 8.73 -2.03
C SER A 271 -34.82 8.04 -0.96
N LYS A 272 -36.11 8.32 -0.97
CA LYS A 272 -37.07 7.64 -0.10
C LYS A 272 -37.33 6.19 -0.53
N GLU A 273 -37.08 5.88 -1.78
CA GLU A 273 -37.35 4.57 -2.37
C GLU A 273 -36.15 3.62 -2.22
N TYR A 274 -34.92 4.12 -2.45
CA TYR A 274 -33.72 3.26 -2.52
C TYR A 274 -32.85 3.32 -1.26
N GLY A 275 -33.12 4.24 -0.35
CA GLY A 275 -32.41 4.42 0.89
C GLY A 275 -31.67 5.76 0.97
N MET A 276 -31.34 6.17 2.19
CA MET A 276 -30.69 7.46 2.44
C MET A 276 -29.20 7.48 2.01
N ASP A 277 -28.62 6.35 1.70
CA ASP A 277 -27.31 6.25 1.07
C ASP A 277 -27.31 6.48 -0.43
N HIS A 278 -28.49 6.78 -1.01
CA HIS A 278 -28.69 7.10 -2.42
C HIS A 278 -29.29 8.50 -2.57
N LEU A 279 -28.75 9.29 -3.49
CA LEU A 279 -29.32 10.57 -3.88
C LEU A 279 -30.61 10.39 -4.71
N ASP A 280 -31.62 11.23 -4.50
CA ASP A 280 -32.83 11.23 -5.31
C ASP A 280 -32.60 11.93 -6.66
N LEU A 281 -32.40 11.15 -7.72
CA LEU A 281 -32.09 11.66 -9.06
C LEU A 281 -33.27 12.41 -9.75
N PHE A 282 -34.46 12.37 -9.16
CA PHE A 282 -35.60 13.16 -9.61
C PHE A 282 -35.64 14.54 -8.94
N ASN A 283 -34.85 14.76 -7.89
CA ASN A 283 -34.77 16.04 -7.19
C ASN A 283 -33.70 16.94 -7.82
N PRO A 284 -34.08 18.10 -8.41
CA PRO A 284 -33.10 19.01 -9.03
C PRO A 284 -32.11 19.61 -8.01
N GLN A 285 -32.45 19.64 -6.72
CA GLN A 285 -31.52 20.11 -5.66
C GLN A 285 -30.28 19.24 -5.55
N VAL A 286 -30.36 17.95 -5.90
CA VAL A 286 -29.21 17.04 -5.95
C VAL A 286 -28.14 17.57 -6.91
N TYR A 287 -28.54 18.00 -8.10
CA TYR A 287 -27.62 18.57 -9.09
C TYR A 287 -27.01 19.89 -8.59
N THR A 288 -27.84 20.76 -8.00
CA THR A 288 -27.35 22.01 -7.42
C THR A 288 -26.33 21.78 -6.32
N PHE A 289 -26.60 20.80 -5.45
CA PHE A 289 -25.69 20.42 -4.37
C PHE A 289 -24.37 19.89 -4.90
N MET A 290 -24.40 18.89 -5.77
CA MET A 290 -23.21 18.26 -6.31
C MET A 290 -22.39 19.19 -7.22
N ASP A 291 -23.05 20.02 -8.04
CA ASP A 291 -22.37 21.00 -8.90
C ASP A 291 -21.58 22.02 -8.06
N ASN A 292 -22.17 22.52 -6.97
CA ASN A 292 -21.49 23.45 -6.08
C ASN A 292 -20.36 22.77 -5.31
N LEU A 293 -20.55 21.52 -4.90
CA LEU A 293 -19.53 20.73 -4.23
C LEU A 293 -18.31 20.55 -5.16
N TRP A 294 -18.50 20.07 -6.38
CA TRP A 294 -17.42 19.89 -7.35
C TRP A 294 -16.72 21.21 -7.68
N ARG A 295 -17.49 22.29 -7.84
CA ARG A 295 -16.94 23.62 -8.15
C ARG A 295 -15.94 24.07 -7.09
N GLU A 296 -16.18 23.81 -5.81
CA GLU A 296 -15.29 24.21 -4.72
C GLU A 296 -13.86 23.67 -4.89
N TYR A 297 -13.73 22.47 -5.45
CA TYR A 297 -12.41 21.81 -5.56
C TYR A 297 -11.81 21.91 -6.97
N LEU A 298 -12.62 22.25 -7.99
CA LEU A 298 -12.18 22.25 -9.39
C LEU A 298 -11.97 23.66 -9.96
N ASP A 299 -12.62 24.68 -9.40
CA ASP A 299 -12.57 26.05 -9.94
C ASP A 299 -11.31 26.79 -9.51
N GLY A 300 -10.93 27.79 -10.33
CA GLY A 300 -9.81 28.69 -10.06
C GLY A 300 -8.53 28.35 -10.82
N LYS A 301 -7.52 29.21 -10.68
CA LYS A 301 -6.20 29.03 -11.34
C LYS A 301 -5.38 27.91 -10.70
N GLU A 302 -5.56 27.72 -9.40
CA GLU A 302 -4.90 26.69 -8.60
C GLU A 302 -5.96 25.92 -7.83
N PRO A 303 -6.69 25.01 -8.51
CA PRO A 303 -7.77 24.25 -7.89
C PRO A 303 -7.20 23.31 -6.79
N VAL A 304 -8.06 22.94 -5.83
CA VAL A 304 -7.69 21.99 -4.78
C VAL A 304 -7.33 20.63 -5.39
N PHE A 305 -8.12 20.15 -6.35
CA PHE A 305 -7.80 18.95 -7.11
C PHE A 305 -6.94 19.32 -8.32
N ARG A 306 -5.63 19.13 -8.17
CA ARG A 306 -4.62 19.61 -9.12
C ARG A 306 -4.43 18.70 -10.32
N GLY A 307 -4.55 17.38 -10.13
CA GLY A 307 -4.33 16.37 -11.16
C GLY A 307 -5.24 16.52 -12.39
N PRO A 308 -4.89 15.91 -13.51
CA PRO A 308 -5.69 15.97 -14.74
C PRO A 308 -6.98 15.14 -14.65
N ARG A 309 -7.10 14.23 -13.68
CA ARG A 309 -8.22 13.30 -13.53
C ARG A 309 -8.93 13.47 -12.18
N VAL A 310 -10.23 13.23 -12.19
CA VAL A 310 -11.06 13.07 -10.99
C VAL A 310 -12.03 11.92 -11.21
N HIS A 311 -12.36 11.21 -10.13
CA HIS A 311 -13.30 10.09 -10.16
C HIS A 311 -14.67 10.55 -9.65
N ILE A 312 -15.73 10.28 -10.45
CA ILE A 312 -17.09 10.77 -10.18
C ILE A 312 -18.00 9.71 -9.54
N GLY A 313 -17.45 8.53 -9.16
CA GLY A 313 -18.23 7.43 -8.62
C GLY A 313 -19.04 6.71 -9.68
N THR A 314 -20.36 6.67 -9.52
CA THR A 314 -21.37 6.14 -10.44
C THR A 314 -21.44 4.61 -10.53
N ASP A 315 -21.40 3.95 -9.39
CA ASP A 315 -21.66 2.51 -9.29
C ASP A 315 -23.09 2.19 -8.78
N GLU A 316 -23.25 1.27 -7.99
CA GLU A 316 -24.35 0.57 -7.29
C GLU A 316 -25.71 1.28 -7.15
N TYR A 317 -26.23 1.92 -8.20
CA TYR A 317 -27.57 2.51 -8.18
C TYR A 317 -28.64 1.53 -8.68
N SER A 318 -29.91 1.74 -8.30
CA SER A 318 -31.02 0.84 -8.66
C SER A 318 -31.31 0.83 -10.17
N ASN A 319 -31.54 -0.37 -10.73
CA ASN A 319 -32.02 -0.57 -12.09
C ASN A 319 -33.45 -1.14 -12.16
N ALA A 320 -34.18 -1.14 -11.03
CA ALA A 320 -35.50 -1.76 -10.92
C ALA A 320 -36.58 -1.13 -11.83
N LYS A 321 -36.40 0.13 -12.22
CA LYS A 321 -37.35 0.88 -13.08
C LYS A 321 -36.59 1.56 -14.20
N LYS A 322 -37.17 1.53 -15.43
CA LYS A 322 -36.56 2.17 -16.61
C LYS A 322 -36.32 3.66 -16.40
N GLU A 323 -37.25 4.39 -15.83
CA GLU A 323 -37.12 5.82 -15.56
C GLU A 323 -35.95 6.15 -14.62
N VAL A 324 -35.64 5.26 -13.66
CA VAL A 324 -34.50 5.39 -12.74
C VAL A 324 -33.19 5.15 -13.48
N VAL A 325 -33.15 4.13 -14.32
CA VAL A 325 -32.01 3.85 -15.21
C VAL A 325 -31.70 5.06 -16.09
N GLU A 326 -32.71 5.66 -16.72
CA GLU A 326 -32.52 6.84 -17.59
C GLU A 326 -32.01 8.05 -16.80
N LYS A 327 -32.48 8.22 -15.55
CA LYS A 327 -31.98 9.29 -14.66
C LYS A 327 -30.54 9.04 -14.22
N PHE A 328 -30.19 7.80 -13.90
CA PHE A 328 -28.81 7.44 -13.55
C PHE A 328 -27.85 7.69 -14.72
N ARG A 329 -28.25 7.29 -15.94
CA ARG A 329 -27.45 7.55 -17.14
C ARG A 329 -27.29 9.04 -17.41
N ALA A 330 -28.37 9.83 -17.24
CA ALA A 330 -28.33 11.29 -17.38
C ALA A 330 -27.42 11.94 -16.31
N PHE A 331 -27.44 11.45 -15.08
CA PHE A 331 -26.55 11.89 -14.00
C PHE A 331 -25.07 11.60 -14.35
N THR A 332 -24.78 10.41 -14.80
CA THR A 332 -23.43 10.01 -15.21
C THR A 332 -22.90 10.89 -16.36
N ASP A 333 -23.71 11.08 -17.42
CA ASP A 333 -23.33 11.96 -18.55
C ASP A 333 -23.13 13.42 -18.10
N HIS A 334 -24.01 13.92 -17.21
CA HIS A 334 -23.89 15.26 -16.65
C HIS A 334 -22.54 15.47 -15.94
N TYR A 335 -22.14 14.55 -15.02
CA TYR A 335 -20.91 14.74 -14.26
C TYR A 335 -19.65 14.46 -15.06
N ILE A 336 -19.68 13.59 -16.07
CA ILE A 336 -18.60 13.50 -17.06
C ILE A 336 -18.34 14.87 -17.68
N ARG A 337 -19.39 15.49 -18.24
CA ARG A 337 -19.28 16.81 -18.89
C ARG A 337 -18.97 17.94 -17.92
N TYR A 338 -19.51 17.85 -16.70
CA TYR A 338 -19.29 18.88 -15.69
C TYR A 338 -17.82 18.96 -15.29
N VAL A 339 -17.18 17.84 -14.95
CA VAL A 339 -15.77 17.85 -14.59
C VAL A 339 -14.86 18.19 -15.79
N GLU A 340 -15.25 17.79 -17.01
CA GLU A 340 -14.55 18.19 -18.24
C GLU A 340 -14.60 19.69 -18.48
N SER A 341 -15.66 20.38 -18.06
CA SER A 341 -15.76 21.85 -18.19
C SER A 341 -14.70 22.60 -17.38
N PHE A 342 -14.10 21.93 -16.38
CA PHE A 342 -12.94 22.41 -15.62
C PHE A 342 -11.60 21.86 -16.14
N GLY A 343 -11.59 21.21 -17.32
CA GLY A 343 -10.38 20.67 -17.93
C GLY A 343 -9.92 19.32 -17.32
N LYS A 344 -10.79 18.62 -16.57
CA LYS A 344 -10.49 17.31 -15.98
C LYS A 344 -10.97 16.18 -16.90
N GLN A 345 -10.26 15.06 -16.88
CA GLN A 345 -10.73 13.80 -17.44
C GLN A 345 -11.54 13.05 -16.38
N ALA A 346 -12.74 12.64 -16.74
CA ALA A 346 -13.57 11.82 -15.85
C ALA A 346 -13.07 10.39 -15.76
N VAL A 347 -13.03 9.87 -14.54
CA VAL A 347 -12.91 8.44 -14.21
C VAL A 347 -14.19 8.03 -13.50
N LEU A 348 -14.68 6.83 -13.74
CA LEU A 348 -15.94 6.37 -13.14
C LEU A 348 -15.94 4.85 -12.91
N TRP A 349 -16.74 4.39 -11.96
CA TRP A 349 -17.03 2.98 -11.78
C TRP A 349 -17.95 2.49 -12.89
N GLY A 350 -17.65 1.35 -13.47
CA GLY A 350 -18.47 0.76 -14.53
C GLY A 350 -19.80 0.23 -14.01
N ALA A 351 -20.92 0.80 -14.51
CA ALA A 351 -22.28 0.40 -14.16
C ALA A 351 -23.26 0.39 -15.35
N LEU A 352 -22.80 0.65 -16.56
CA LEU A 352 -23.68 0.90 -17.70
C LEU A 352 -24.30 -0.35 -18.35
N THR A 353 -23.81 -1.55 -18.03
CA THR A 353 -24.50 -2.80 -18.37
C THR A 353 -25.65 -3.06 -17.41
N HIS A 354 -25.45 -2.80 -16.11
CA HIS A 354 -26.49 -2.87 -15.08
C HIS A 354 -27.56 -1.79 -15.32
N ALA A 355 -27.14 -0.57 -15.58
CA ALA A 355 -28.01 0.55 -15.96
C ALA A 355 -28.18 0.60 -17.49
N ASN A 356 -28.65 -0.50 -18.09
CA ASN A 356 -28.93 -0.56 -19.53
C ASN A 356 -30.15 0.28 -19.89
N GLY A 357 -29.97 1.35 -20.67
CA GLY A 357 -31.00 2.33 -21.03
C GLY A 357 -30.70 3.05 -22.34
N ASP A 358 -31.61 3.95 -22.71
CA ASP A 358 -31.61 4.66 -23.99
C ASP A 358 -30.87 6.00 -23.90
N THR A 359 -30.81 6.64 -22.72
CA THR A 359 -30.11 7.91 -22.52
C THR A 359 -28.63 7.75 -22.82
N PRO A 360 -28.07 8.49 -23.79
CA PRO A 360 -26.68 8.40 -24.17
C PRO A 360 -25.77 8.88 -23.03
N VAL A 361 -24.66 8.20 -22.83
CA VAL A 361 -23.60 8.58 -21.90
C VAL A 361 -22.32 8.80 -22.69
N LYS A 362 -21.64 9.91 -22.46
CA LYS A 362 -20.38 10.24 -23.12
C LYS A 362 -19.32 9.19 -22.81
N HIS A 363 -18.56 8.78 -23.82
CA HIS A 363 -17.49 7.77 -23.71
C HIS A 363 -16.11 8.30 -24.13
N GLU A 364 -16.07 9.32 -24.98
CA GLU A 364 -14.81 9.88 -25.46
C GLU A 364 -14.04 10.55 -24.32
N ASN A 365 -12.77 10.19 -24.18
CA ASN A 365 -11.87 10.68 -23.13
C ASN A 365 -12.35 10.34 -21.70
N VAL A 366 -13.04 9.21 -21.52
CA VAL A 366 -13.53 8.71 -20.23
C VAL A 366 -12.80 7.42 -19.88
N LEU A 367 -12.30 7.32 -18.66
CA LEU A 367 -11.77 6.10 -18.07
C LEU A 367 -12.85 5.41 -17.26
N MET A 368 -12.92 4.08 -17.36
CA MET A 368 -13.91 3.28 -16.64
C MET A 368 -13.21 2.17 -15.87
N ASP A 369 -13.37 2.18 -14.55
CA ASP A 369 -12.95 1.12 -13.64
C ASP A 369 -13.91 -0.07 -13.76
N ILE A 370 -13.44 -1.17 -14.35
CA ILE A 370 -14.23 -2.39 -14.48
C ILE A 370 -13.95 -3.29 -13.26
N TRP A 371 -14.87 -3.24 -12.32
CA TRP A 371 -14.77 -3.96 -11.05
C TRP A 371 -15.60 -5.25 -11.05
N TYR A 372 -16.80 -5.22 -11.64
CA TYR A 372 -17.70 -6.37 -11.72
C TYR A 372 -18.38 -6.45 -13.10
N ASN A 373 -18.23 -7.57 -13.79
CA ASN A 373 -18.73 -7.72 -15.17
C ASN A 373 -20.26 -7.67 -15.27
N GLY A 374 -20.98 -7.97 -14.19
CA GLY A 374 -22.43 -7.82 -14.13
C GLY A 374 -22.92 -6.37 -14.13
N TYR A 375 -22.07 -5.45 -13.64
CA TYR A 375 -22.33 -4.02 -13.69
C TYR A 375 -21.84 -3.38 -14.99
N ALA A 376 -20.67 -3.78 -15.47
CA ALA A 376 -20.14 -3.32 -16.75
C ALA A 376 -19.42 -4.46 -17.48
N ASP A 377 -20.02 -4.93 -18.56
CA ASP A 377 -19.37 -5.90 -19.47
C ASP A 377 -18.21 -5.21 -20.19
N PRO A 378 -16.96 -5.67 -20.00
CA PRO A 378 -15.79 -4.99 -20.54
C PRO A 378 -15.73 -5.02 -22.05
N VAL A 379 -16.30 -6.05 -22.70
CA VAL A 379 -16.33 -6.15 -24.16
C VAL A 379 -17.29 -5.09 -24.74
N GLU A 380 -18.46 -4.94 -24.12
CA GLU A 380 -19.45 -3.94 -24.54
C GLU A 380 -18.96 -2.51 -24.25
N MET A 381 -18.35 -2.26 -23.08
CA MET A 381 -17.80 -0.94 -22.75
C MET A 381 -16.67 -0.53 -23.70
N LYS A 382 -15.77 -1.47 -24.02
CA LYS A 382 -14.74 -1.25 -25.03
C LYS A 382 -15.34 -0.93 -26.40
N LYS A 383 -16.37 -1.67 -26.81
CA LYS A 383 -17.06 -1.46 -28.10
C LYS A 383 -17.72 -0.08 -28.16
N GLN A 384 -18.24 0.43 -27.05
CA GLN A 384 -18.77 1.78 -26.92
C GLN A 384 -17.69 2.87 -26.99
N GLY A 385 -16.41 2.53 -26.75
CA GLY A 385 -15.27 3.45 -26.86
C GLY A 385 -14.67 3.93 -25.55
N TYR A 386 -15.08 3.37 -24.41
CA TYR A 386 -14.46 3.66 -23.12
C TYR A 386 -13.02 3.14 -23.07
N GLN A 387 -12.16 3.84 -22.35
CA GLN A 387 -10.84 3.35 -21.92
C GLN A 387 -11.02 2.62 -20.58
N LEU A 388 -10.54 1.38 -20.50
CA LEU A 388 -10.82 0.50 -19.38
C LEU A 388 -9.64 0.41 -18.41
N ILE A 389 -9.95 0.34 -17.13
CA ILE A 389 -9.01 0.02 -16.06
C ILE A 389 -9.46 -1.32 -15.46
N SER A 390 -8.57 -2.29 -15.40
CA SER A 390 -8.83 -3.60 -14.79
C SER A 390 -8.69 -3.53 -13.27
N ILE A 391 -9.80 -3.67 -12.56
CA ILE A 391 -9.86 -3.72 -11.10
C ILE A 391 -10.90 -4.76 -10.61
N PRO A 392 -10.83 -6.02 -11.10
CA PRO A 392 -11.86 -7.01 -10.84
C PRO A 392 -11.97 -7.37 -9.35
N ASP A 393 -13.17 -7.23 -8.79
CA ASP A 393 -13.47 -7.40 -7.36
C ASP A 393 -13.07 -8.79 -6.83
N GLY A 394 -13.35 -9.84 -7.58
CA GLY A 394 -13.00 -11.22 -7.24
C GLY A 394 -11.51 -11.55 -7.29
N LEU A 395 -10.63 -10.61 -7.71
CA LEU A 395 -9.20 -10.82 -7.84
C LEU A 395 -8.36 -9.76 -7.12
N THR A 396 -8.79 -8.49 -7.15
CA THR A 396 -7.96 -7.36 -6.74
C THR A 396 -8.55 -6.51 -5.60
N TYR A 397 -9.69 -6.91 -5.00
CA TYR A 397 -10.25 -6.25 -3.82
C TYR A 397 -9.72 -6.86 -2.53
N ILE A 398 -9.27 -6.00 -1.64
CA ILE A 398 -8.98 -6.30 -0.23
C ILE A 398 -10.07 -5.63 0.59
N VAL A 399 -10.82 -6.42 1.38
CA VAL A 399 -11.80 -5.89 2.35
C VAL A 399 -11.45 -6.47 3.72
N PRO A 400 -10.65 -5.76 4.52
CA PRO A 400 -10.05 -6.30 5.73
C PRO A 400 -11.08 -6.85 6.71
N ALA A 401 -10.93 -8.12 7.09
CA ALA A 401 -11.75 -8.83 8.08
C ALA A 401 -13.25 -8.87 7.76
N ALA A 402 -13.67 -8.65 6.52
CA ALA A 402 -15.08 -8.57 6.10
C ALA A 402 -15.73 -9.94 5.85
N GLY A 403 -14.97 -10.96 5.48
CA GLY A 403 -15.44 -12.32 5.30
C GLY A 403 -16.10 -12.65 3.95
N TYR A 404 -16.36 -11.68 3.09
CA TYR A 404 -16.98 -11.89 1.77
C TYR A 404 -16.08 -11.53 0.60
N TYR A 405 -14.97 -10.82 0.84
CA TYR A 405 -13.86 -10.60 -0.09
C TYR A 405 -12.54 -11.05 0.55
N TYR A 406 -11.45 -10.94 -0.19
CA TYR A 406 -10.13 -11.28 0.33
C TYR A 406 -9.71 -10.37 1.48
N ASP A 407 -9.17 -10.97 2.54
CA ASP A 407 -8.48 -10.24 3.60
C ASP A 407 -7.05 -9.87 3.15
N TYR A 408 -6.40 -10.77 2.40
CA TYR A 408 -5.15 -10.57 1.68
C TYR A 408 -5.30 -11.05 0.25
N LEU A 409 -4.77 -10.35 -0.73
CA LEU A 409 -4.79 -10.82 -2.12
C LEU A 409 -4.01 -12.13 -2.28
N ASN A 410 -4.51 -13.00 -3.12
CA ASN A 410 -3.73 -14.15 -3.59
C ASN A 410 -2.64 -13.69 -4.56
N CYS A 411 -1.55 -13.14 -4.00
CA CYS A 411 -0.44 -12.61 -4.76
C CYS A 411 0.21 -13.65 -5.69
N GLN A 412 0.21 -14.95 -5.30
CA GLN A 412 0.70 -16.01 -6.16
C GLN A 412 -0.16 -16.14 -7.40
N TYR A 413 -1.46 -16.28 -7.23
CA TYR A 413 -2.39 -16.40 -8.36
C TYR A 413 -2.30 -15.19 -9.30
N LEU A 414 -2.26 -13.96 -8.75
CA LEU A 414 -2.12 -12.74 -9.52
C LEU A 414 -0.79 -12.71 -10.30
N TYR A 415 0.31 -13.08 -9.66
CA TYR A 415 1.61 -13.12 -10.30
C TYR A 415 1.67 -14.11 -11.46
N GLU A 416 1.07 -15.29 -11.29
CA GLU A 416 1.13 -16.37 -12.28
C GLU A 416 0.09 -16.22 -13.41
N HIS A 417 -1.10 -15.65 -13.11
CA HIS A 417 -2.26 -15.76 -13.99
C HIS A 417 -2.91 -14.44 -14.40
N TRP A 418 -2.70 -13.33 -13.66
CA TRP A 418 -3.34 -12.07 -13.95
C TRP A 418 -2.40 -11.08 -14.64
N THR A 419 -2.97 -10.27 -15.52
CA THR A 419 -2.43 -9.00 -16.05
C THR A 419 -3.60 -8.04 -16.21
N PRO A 420 -3.39 -6.75 -16.47
CA PRO A 420 -4.49 -5.83 -16.76
C PRO A 420 -5.35 -6.24 -17.97
N ALA A 421 -4.88 -7.14 -18.84
CA ALA A 421 -5.69 -7.72 -19.91
C ALA A 421 -6.78 -8.69 -19.40
N VAL A 422 -6.69 -9.13 -18.14
CA VAL A 422 -7.69 -10.00 -17.50
C VAL A 422 -8.65 -9.13 -16.70
N ILE A 423 -9.90 -9.01 -17.17
CA ILE A 423 -10.95 -8.20 -16.54
C ILE A 423 -12.13 -9.11 -16.17
N GLY A 424 -12.16 -9.54 -14.91
CA GLY A 424 -13.13 -10.53 -14.44
C GLY A 424 -13.00 -11.86 -15.19
N ASN A 425 -14.03 -12.26 -15.92
CA ASN A 425 -14.07 -13.50 -16.71
C ASN A 425 -13.65 -13.31 -18.19
N HIS A 426 -13.24 -12.09 -18.59
CA HIS A 426 -12.75 -11.79 -19.94
C HIS A 426 -11.24 -11.64 -19.96
N THR A 427 -10.62 -12.11 -21.05
CA THR A 427 -9.19 -11.92 -21.32
C THR A 427 -9.04 -11.26 -22.69
N PHE A 428 -8.44 -10.09 -22.71
CA PHE A 428 -8.12 -9.34 -23.92
C PHE A 428 -6.70 -9.66 -24.40
N GLU A 429 -6.33 -9.14 -25.56
CA GLU A 429 -4.94 -9.15 -26.00
C GLU A 429 -4.08 -8.33 -25.05
N GLU A 430 -2.85 -8.80 -24.79
CA GLU A 430 -1.90 -8.04 -23.98
C GLU A 430 -1.60 -6.69 -24.62
N LYS A 431 -1.58 -5.65 -23.79
CA LYS A 431 -1.35 -4.26 -24.23
C LYS A 431 -2.42 -3.73 -25.20
N ASP A 432 -3.64 -4.28 -25.12
CA ASP A 432 -4.76 -3.73 -25.87
C ASP A 432 -4.87 -2.21 -25.60
N PRO A 433 -4.90 -1.36 -26.65
CA PRO A 433 -4.87 0.08 -26.48
C PRO A 433 -6.09 0.65 -25.75
N SER A 434 -7.19 -0.11 -25.66
CA SER A 434 -8.37 0.27 -24.87
C SER A 434 -8.21 -0.01 -23.38
N ILE A 435 -7.16 -0.73 -22.94
CA ILE A 435 -6.89 -1.04 -21.55
C ILE A 435 -5.77 -0.12 -21.07
N GLU A 436 -6.13 0.84 -20.21
CA GLU A 436 -5.17 1.81 -19.67
C GLU A 436 -4.19 1.15 -18.72
N GLY A 437 -4.66 0.18 -17.93
CA GLY A 437 -3.87 -0.55 -16.97
C GLY A 437 -4.69 -1.31 -15.96
N GLY A 438 -4.10 -1.54 -14.78
CA GLY A 438 -4.75 -2.26 -13.69
C GLY A 438 -4.50 -1.64 -12.32
N MET A 439 -5.43 -1.94 -11.42
CA MET A 439 -5.43 -1.48 -10.04
C MET A 439 -5.83 -2.59 -9.08
N PHE A 440 -5.54 -2.38 -7.82
CA PHE A 440 -6.19 -3.08 -6.72
C PHE A 440 -6.83 -2.07 -5.77
N ALA A 441 -7.78 -2.53 -4.97
CA ALA A 441 -8.51 -1.69 -4.02
C ALA A 441 -8.40 -2.20 -2.59
N VAL A 442 -8.41 -1.27 -1.63
CA VAL A 442 -8.66 -1.56 -0.21
C VAL A 442 -9.91 -0.81 0.20
N TRP A 443 -10.96 -1.58 0.49
CA TRP A 443 -12.23 -1.09 0.99
C TRP A 443 -12.36 -1.29 2.50
N ASN A 444 -12.87 -0.32 3.21
CA ASN A 444 -13.06 -0.36 4.65
C ASN A 444 -14.54 -0.54 5.04
N ASP A 445 -15.24 -1.48 4.40
CA ASP A 445 -16.69 -1.71 4.50
C ASP A 445 -17.18 -1.89 5.94
N ILE A 446 -16.34 -2.45 6.81
CA ILE A 446 -16.74 -2.80 8.17
C ILE A 446 -16.14 -1.82 9.16
N ALA A 447 -16.86 -0.73 9.44
CA ALA A 447 -16.46 0.22 10.45
C ALA A 447 -16.44 -0.43 11.85
N GLY A 448 -15.39 -0.13 12.63
CA GLY A 448 -15.26 -0.61 14.00
C GLY A 448 -14.74 -2.05 14.14
N ASN A 449 -14.22 -2.66 13.08
CA ASN A 449 -13.69 -4.04 13.12
C ASN A 449 -12.26 -4.16 13.70
N GLY A 450 -11.73 -3.10 14.30
CA GLY A 450 -10.40 -3.10 14.91
C GLY A 450 -9.24 -3.01 13.92
N ILE A 451 -9.49 -2.92 12.62
CA ILE A 451 -8.45 -2.72 11.61
C ILE A 451 -7.83 -1.32 11.74
N THR A 452 -6.52 -1.26 11.83
CA THR A 452 -5.72 -0.03 11.88
C THR A 452 -5.06 0.26 10.54
N VAL A 453 -4.49 1.44 10.39
CA VAL A 453 -3.69 1.80 9.19
C VAL A 453 -2.50 0.85 9.02
N LYS A 454 -1.90 0.35 10.12
CA LYS A 454 -0.83 -0.65 10.07
C LYS A 454 -1.32 -2.00 9.52
N ASP A 455 -2.52 -2.42 9.92
CA ASP A 455 -3.15 -3.63 9.38
C ASP A 455 -3.47 -3.49 7.89
N ILE A 456 -3.91 -2.31 7.45
CA ILE A 456 -4.15 -1.99 6.03
C ILE A 456 -2.82 -2.05 5.27
N HIS A 457 -1.77 -1.41 5.78
CA HIS A 457 -0.46 -1.41 5.12
C HIS A 457 0.11 -2.83 4.95
N HIS A 458 0.00 -3.65 5.99
CA HIS A 458 0.46 -5.03 5.95
C HIS A 458 -0.24 -5.86 4.84
N ARG A 459 -1.49 -5.53 4.52
CA ARG A 459 -2.26 -6.15 3.42
C ARG A 459 -1.92 -5.56 2.06
N ALA A 460 -1.78 -4.25 2.00
CA ALA A 460 -1.55 -3.52 0.76
C ALA A 460 -0.12 -3.67 0.21
N PHE A 461 0.90 -3.75 1.08
CA PHE A 461 2.29 -3.74 0.63
C PHE A 461 2.66 -4.90 -0.30
N PRO A 462 2.36 -6.19 -0.01
CA PRO A 462 2.58 -7.28 -0.96
C PRO A 462 1.76 -7.13 -2.26
N ALA A 463 0.56 -6.55 -2.17
CA ALA A 463 -0.27 -6.27 -3.35
C ALA A 463 0.38 -5.20 -4.25
N ILE A 464 0.91 -4.11 -3.67
CA ILE A 464 1.67 -3.07 -4.40
C ILE A 464 2.78 -3.70 -5.22
N GLN A 465 3.61 -4.55 -4.61
CA GLN A 465 4.73 -5.20 -5.29
C GLN A 465 4.27 -6.11 -6.42
N THR A 466 3.22 -6.91 -6.19
CA THR A 466 2.70 -7.87 -7.18
C THR A 466 2.02 -7.18 -8.35
N ILE A 467 1.12 -6.22 -8.09
CA ILE A 467 0.42 -5.47 -9.14
C ILE A 467 1.40 -4.62 -9.96
N ALA A 468 2.41 -4.03 -9.30
CA ALA A 468 3.47 -3.31 -9.99
C ALA A 468 4.18 -4.17 -11.05
N VAL A 469 4.56 -5.41 -10.68
CA VAL A 469 5.17 -6.36 -11.63
C VAL A 469 4.22 -6.65 -12.79
N LYS A 470 2.96 -6.94 -12.51
CA LYS A 470 1.99 -7.37 -13.54
C LYS A 470 1.61 -6.25 -14.50
N CYS A 471 1.55 -5.01 -14.01
CA CYS A 471 1.30 -3.85 -14.87
C CYS A 471 2.54 -3.37 -15.63
N TRP A 472 3.74 -3.58 -15.07
CA TRP A 472 5.00 -3.19 -15.70
C TRP A 472 5.50 -4.22 -16.71
N THR A 473 5.50 -5.51 -16.32
CA THR A 473 6.14 -6.60 -17.07
C THR A 473 5.12 -7.49 -17.85
N GLY A 474 3.85 -7.41 -17.48
CA GLY A 474 2.80 -8.24 -18.08
C GLY A 474 3.01 -9.74 -17.81
N LYS A 475 2.94 -10.56 -18.86
CA LYS A 475 3.15 -12.02 -18.80
C LYS A 475 4.62 -12.43 -18.74
N ASN A 476 5.54 -11.52 -19.07
CA ASN A 476 6.93 -11.85 -19.37
C ASN A 476 7.84 -11.83 -18.14
N THR A 477 7.36 -12.28 -16.98
CA THR A 477 8.19 -12.49 -15.80
C THR A 477 9.12 -13.68 -16.02
N THR A 478 10.41 -13.54 -15.66
CA THR A 478 11.41 -14.62 -15.78
C THR A 478 11.69 -15.29 -14.44
N CYS A 479 11.31 -14.65 -13.33
CA CYS A 479 11.43 -15.16 -11.97
C CYS A 479 10.17 -15.95 -11.59
N SER A 480 10.31 -17.10 -10.94
CA SER A 480 9.18 -17.83 -10.36
C SER A 480 8.54 -17.02 -9.21
N TYR A 481 7.26 -17.29 -8.89
CA TYR A 481 6.65 -16.61 -7.73
C TYR A 481 7.39 -16.88 -6.42
N ALA A 482 7.86 -18.10 -6.19
CA ALA A 482 8.60 -18.44 -4.97
C ALA A 482 9.91 -17.65 -4.82
N GLU A 483 10.65 -17.46 -5.91
CA GLU A 483 11.85 -16.63 -5.94
C GLU A 483 11.50 -15.15 -5.77
N PHE A 484 10.48 -14.67 -6.46
CA PHE A 484 9.96 -13.31 -6.33
C PHE A 484 9.54 -13.02 -4.88
N ASP A 485 8.70 -13.88 -4.27
CA ASP A 485 8.21 -13.69 -2.90
C ASP A 485 9.34 -13.69 -1.87
N THR A 486 10.35 -14.54 -2.06
CA THR A 486 11.52 -14.58 -1.18
C THR A 486 12.36 -13.32 -1.29
N GLN A 487 12.64 -12.85 -2.51
CA GLN A 487 13.52 -11.70 -2.74
C GLN A 487 12.83 -10.36 -2.44
N ARG A 488 11.55 -10.18 -2.81
CA ARG A 488 10.81 -8.93 -2.54
C ARG A 488 10.72 -8.59 -1.05
N ARG A 489 10.72 -9.61 -0.18
CA ARG A 489 10.69 -9.41 1.29
C ARG A 489 11.97 -8.80 1.83
N ASN A 490 13.07 -8.85 1.07
CA ASN A 490 14.34 -8.24 1.46
C ASN A 490 14.44 -6.77 1.05
N LEU A 491 13.59 -6.29 0.14
CA LEU A 491 13.55 -4.88 -0.24
C LEU A 491 12.86 -4.04 0.85
N SER A 492 13.31 -2.80 1.02
CA SER A 492 12.63 -1.81 1.85
C SER A 492 11.30 -1.38 1.23
N GLU A 493 10.46 -0.72 2.00
CA GLU A 493 9.21 -0.16 1.49
C GLU A 493 9.46 1.04 0.57
N ALA A 494 10.30 1.94 1.01
CA ALA A 494 10.91 3.04 0.26
C ALA A 494 12.00 3.67 1.14
N PRO A 495 12.92 4.46 0.58
CA PRO A 495 13.88 5.20 1.39
C PRO A 495 13.20 6.03 2.48
N GLY A 496 13.59 5.83 3.75
CA GLY A 496 13.04 6.53 4.90
C GLY A 496 11.57 6.22 5.24
N VAL A 497 10.99 5.14 4.70
CA VAL A 497 9.65 4.65 5.05
C VAL A 497 9.78 3.24 5.62
N ASN A 498 9.16 3.02 6.78
CA ASN A 498 9.12 1.73 7.46
C ASN A 498 7.78 1.56 8.19
N GLU A 499 6.68 1.53 7.43
CA GLU A 499 5.32 1.35 7.97
C GLU A 499 5.11 -0.06 8.52
N GLN A 500 5.86 -1.04 8.02
CA GLN A 500 5.85 -2.41 8.56
C GLN A 500 6.61 -2.55 9.89
N GLY A 501 7.36 -1.56 10.34
CA GLY A 501 8.16 -1.66 11.56
C GLY A 501 9.23 -2.76 11.50
N ARG A 502 9.91 -2.93 10.36
CA ARG A 502 10.94 -3.97 10.15
C ARG A 502 12.28 -3.54 10.74
N HIS A 503 12.91 -4.43 11.52
CA HIS A 503 14.21 -4.18 12.17
C HIS A 503 15.14 -5.39 12.05
N GLY A 504 15.35 -5.88 10.84
CA GLY A 504 16.23 -7.03 10.56
C GLY A 504 15.46 -8.30 10.19
N THR A 505 16.17 -9.42 10.25
CA THR A 505 15.63 -10.75 9.92
C THR A 505 15.31 -11.54 11.20
N SER A 506 14.61 -12.66 11.05
CA SER A 506 14.32 -13.57 12.17
C SER A 506 15.58 -13.88 12.99
N GLY A 507 15.47 -13.79 14.31
CA GLY A 507 16.56 -13.93 15.26
C GLY A 507 17.31 -12.63 15.61
N THR A 508 17.03 -11.52 14.92
CA THR A 508 17.64 -10.21 15.21
C THR A 508 17.11 -9.64 16.52
N ILE A 509 18.00 -9.17 17.40
CA ILE A 509 17.64 -8.35 18.55
C ILE A 509 17.55 -6.90 18.08
N ALA A 510 16.32 -6.38 17.92
CA ALA A 510 16.08 -5.03 17.46
C ALA A 510 16.40 -3.96 18.52
N LEU A 511 16.20 -4.31 19.81
CA LEU A 511 16.47 -3.44 20.95
C LEU A 511 16.74 -4.28 22.20
N GLN A 512 17.72 -3.87 23.00
CA GLN A 512 18.00 -4.47 24.30
C GLN A 512 18.39 -3.38 25.30
N LYS A 513 17.86 -3.48 26.54
CA LYS A 513 18.16 -2.58 27.65
C LYS A 513 18.19 -3.34 28.96
N ASP A 514 19.22 -3.13 29.77
CA ASP A 514 19.32 -3.72 31.11
C ASP A 514 18.20 -3.20 32.02
N VAL A 515 17.86 -1.91 31.90
CA VAL A 515 16.78 -1.25 32.64
C VAL A 515 16.00 -0.35 31.68
N LEU A 516 14.67 -0.48 31.65
CA LEU A 516 13.78 0.46 30.99
C LEU A 516 13.34 1.51 32.01
N LYS A 517 13.72 2.78 31.80
CA LYS A 517 13.42 3.87 32.73
C LYS A 517 12.07 4.52 32.35
N PRO A 518 11.27 4.92 33.37
CA PRO A 518 10.07 5.74 33.12
C PRO A 518 10.38 7.00 32.33
N GLY A 519 9.58 7.28 31.29
CA GLY A 519 9.70 8.46 30.43
C GLY A 519 10.84 8.39 29.40
N GLU A 520 11.59 7.30 29.32
CA GLU A 520 12.73 7.16 28.41
C GLU A 520 12.30 7.16 26.94
N GLN A 521 13.02 7.94 26.11
CA GLN A 521 12.91 7.87 24.66
C GLN A 521 13.76 6.71 24.13
N LEU A 522 13.20 5.89 23.24
CA LEU A 522 13.89 4.76 22.62
C LEU A 522 14.23 5.08 21.15
N PRO A 523 15.24 4.41 20.56
CA PRO A 523 15.77 4.75 19.25
C PRO A 523 14.91 4.29 18.08
N ILE A 524 13.88 3.46 18.34
CA ILE A 524 12.98 2.94 17.32
C ILE A 524 11.53 3.24 17.65
N GLU A 525 10.70 3.51 16.66
CA GLU A 525 9.30 3.91 16.83
C GLU A 525 8.43 2.73 17.28
N GLU A 526 8.59 1.58 16.63
CA GLU A 526 7.75 0.39 16.79
C GLU A 526 8.43 -0.84 16.21
N ILE A 527 7.93 -2.04 16.52
CA ILE A 527 8.27 -3.27 15.82
C ILE A 527 7.00 -3.89 15.21
N GLY A 528 7.09 -4.24 13.93
CA GLY A 528 6.03 -4.91 13.17
C GLY A 528 5.88 -6.38 13.53
N TYR A 529 4.93 -7.03 12.86
CA TYR A 529 4.56 -8.41 13.12
C TYR A 529 5.71 -9.40 13.04
N ASP A 530 5.51 -10.53 13.72
CA ASP A 530 6.47 -11.58 14.00
C ASP A 530 7.57 -11.12 14.96
N TYR A 531 7.13 -10.67 16.16
CA TYR A 531 8.04 -10.23 17.22
C TYR A 531 7.79 -10.93 18.55
N ALA A 532 8.77 -10.80 19.45
CA ALA A 532 8.64 -11.05 20.88
C ALA A 532 9.29 -9.89 21.66
N VAL A 533 8.52 -9.24 22.52
CA VAL A 533 9.01 -8.24 23.48
C VAL A 533 8.96 -8.85 24.87
N SER A 534 10.13 -9.08 25.48
CA SER A 534 10.27 -9.70 26.80
C SER A 534 10.95 -8.77 27.78
N PHE A 535 10.54 -8.82 29.04
CA PHE A 535 11.13 -8.06 30.14
C PHE A 535 10.81 -8.71 31.48
N ILE A 536 11.66 -8.46 32.46
CA ILE A 536 11.43 -8.81 33.86
C ILE A 536 10.78 -7.62 34.53
N ILE A 537 9.64 -7.82 35.19
CA ILE A 537 8.93 -6.78 35.94
C ILE A 537 8.84 -7.15 37.42
N GLU A 538 9.28 -6.24 38.31
CA GLU A 538 8.92 -6.24 39.71
C GLU A 538 7.72 -5.31 39.88
N GLY A 539 6.55 -5.94 40.00
CA GLY A 539 5.27 -5.22 39.99
C GLY A 539 5.11 -4.30 41.19
N LYS A 540 4.60 -3.10 40.96
CA LYS A 540 4.12 -2.17 42.00
C LYS A 540 2.66 -1.81 41.72
N GLN A 541 2.03 -1.13 42.71
CA GLN A 541 0.68 -0.60 42.50
C GLN A 541 0.72 0.46 41.42
N GLU A 542 0.05 0.19 40.29
CA GLU A 542 -0.12 1.12 39.19
C GLU A 542 -1.53 1.70 39.17
N GLN A 543 -1.66 2.95 38.76
CA GLN A 543 -2.96 3.57 38.53
C GLN A 543 -3.53 3.11 37.16
N LYS A 544 -4.87 3.17 37.02
CA LYS A 544 -5.49 2.95 35.72
C LYS A 544 -4.99 3.98 34.71
N GLY A 545 -4.68 3.53 33.50
CA GLY A 545 -4.07 4.34 32.45
C GLY A 545 -2.54 4.40 32.48
N THR A 546 -1.88 3.65 33.39
CA THR A 546 -0.40 3.61 33.43
C THR A 546 0.14 2.91 32.18
N GLU A 547 0.85 3.69 31.36
CA GLU A 547 1.48 3.20 30.11
C GLU A 547 2.80 2.50 30.40
N LEU A 548 3.07 1.42 29.65
CA LEU A 548 4.39 0.81 29.54
C LEU A 548 5.20 1.52 28.45
N LEU A 549 4.67 1.50 27.23
CA LEU A 549 5.30 2.05 26.01
C LEU A 549 4.24 2.62 25.07
N ARG A 550 4.66 3.63 24.31
CA ARG A 550 3.82 4.26 23.29
C ARG A 550 4.57 4.57 22.00
N SER A 551 3.83 4.61 20.89
CA SER A 551 4.22 5.17 19.60
C SER A 551 3.17 6.19 19.13
N ALA A 552 3.26 6.62 17.88
CA ALA A 552 2.21 7.44 17.27
C ALA A 552 0.90 6.65 17.05
N HIS A 553 0.96 5.32 16.98
CA HIS A 553 -0.14 4.44 16.54
C HIS A 553 -0.72 3.56 17.65
N ALA A 554 0.04 3.32 18.72
CA ALA A 554 -0.37 2.40 19.77
C ALA A 554 0.20 2.77 21.13
N VAL A 555 -0.47 2.25 22.18
CA VAL A 555 -0.04 2.32 23.57
C VAL A 555 -0.17 0.93 24.19
N VAL A 556 0.84 0.47 24.91
CA VAL A 556 0.77 -0.71 25.79
C VAL A 556 0.69 -0.23 27.22
N TYR A 557 -0.29 -0.72 27.96
CA TYR A 557 -0.56 -0.35 29.35
C TYR A 557 -0.11 -1.46 30.31
N LEU A 558 0.59 -1.09 31.39
CA LEU A 558 0.75 -1.96 32.56
C LEU A 558 -0.58 -2.10 33.32
N SER A 559 -1.41 -1.06 33.27
CA SER A 559 -2.71 -0.98 33.89
C SER A 559 -3.64 -0.17 32.97
N ASP A 560 -4.48 -0.84 32.18
CA ASP A 560 -5.34 -0.17 31.20
C ASP A 560 -6.35 0.79 31.85
N PRO A 561 -6.85 1.80 31.12
CA PRO A 561 -7.72 2.82 31.70
C PRO A 561 -9.11 2.30 32.14
N LYS A 562 -9.56 1.18 31.57
CA LYS A 562 -10.91 0.64 31.84
C LYS A 562 -10.93 -0.35 33.00
N GLU A 563 -10.12 -1.39 32.92
CA GLU A 563 -10.14 -2.52 33.87
C GLU A 563 -8.96 -2.53 34.85
N GLY A 564 -7.88 -1.78 34.56
CA GLY A 564 -6.65 -1.78 35.34
C GLY A 564 -5.87 -3.10 35.21
N LYS A 565 -5.91 -3.72 34.05
CA LYS A 565 -5.19 -4.93 33.68
C LYS A 565 -4.14 -4.60 32.61
N LEU A 566 -3.23 -5.54 32.34
CA LEU A 566 -2.32 -5.41 31.22
C LEU A 566 -3.13 -5.35 29.90
N GLY A 567 -2.84 -4.40 29.03
CA GLY A 567 -3.58 -4.24 27.80
C GLY A 567 -2.85 -3.36 26.79
N PHE A 568 -3.48 -3.14 25.65
CA PHE A 568 -2.99 -2.23 24.64
C PHE A 568 -4.14 -1.54 23.90
N GLU A 569 -3.85 -0.36 23.41
CA GLU A 569 -4.75 0.42 22.56
C GLU A 569 -4.04 0.77 21.26
N ARG A 570 -4.76 0.72 20.15
CA ARG A 570 -4.30 1.11 18.83
C ARG A 570 -5.44 1.78 18.08
N GLU A 571 -5.22 3.01 17.67
CA GLU A 571 -6.21 3.85 16.97
C GLU A 571 -7.61 3.84 17.65
N GLY A 572 -7.65 3.95 18.99
CA GLY A 572 -8.89 3.96 19.79
C GLY A 572 -9.47 2.58 20.14
N TYR A 573 -8.86 1.48 19.67
CA TYR A 573 -9.31 0.12 19.98
C TYR A 573 -8.55 -0.46 21.16
N LEU A 574 -9.17 -0.39 22.35
CA LEU A 574 -8.62 -0.98 23.58
C LEU A 574 -8.83 -2.49 23.63
N ASN A 575 -7.75 -3.24 23.88
CA ASN A 575 -7.73 -4.69 24.06
C ASN A 575 -7.05 -5.01 25.39
N THR A 576 -7.67 -5.80 26.23
CA THR A 576 -7.23 -6.09 27.61
C THR A 576 -6.98 -7.58 27.74
N PHE A 577 -5.81 -7.95 28.29
CA PHE A 577 -5.53 -9.31 28.75
C PHE A 577 -6.22 -9.57 30.08
N ASN A 578 -6.71 -10.77 30.30
CA ASN A 578 -7.23 -11.14 31.62
C ASN A 578 -6.09 -11.42 32.63
N TYR A 579 -5.20 -10.45 32.74
CA TYR A 579 -4.03 -10.50 33.61
C TYR A 579 -3.78 -9.14 34.29
N ARG A 580 -3.66 -9.18 35.62
CA ARG A 580 -3.24 -8.05 36.44
C ARG A 580 -1.85 -8.35 36.97
N ILE A 581 -0.90 -7.43 36.83
CA ILE A 581 0.45 -7.59 37.34
C ILE A 581 0.41 -7.56 38.88
N PRO A 582 0.85 -8.62 39.57
CA PRO A 582 0.82 -8.65 41.04
C PRO A 582 1.85 -7.69 41.65
N ALA A 583 1.39 -6.84 42.59
CA ALA A 583 2.30 -5.98 43.32
C ALA A 583 3.22 -6.77 44.25
N GLY A 584 4.49 -6.40 44.34
CA GLY A 584 5.49 -7.05 45.19
C GLY A 584 5.99 -8.40 44.66
N GLN A 585 5.61 -8.79 43.44
CA GLN A 585 6.09 -10.03 42.80
C GLN A 585 6.95 -9.71 41.56
N LYS A 586 7.84 -10.62 41.26
CA LYS A 586 8.73 -10.54 40.11
C LYS A 586 8.35 -11.61 39.08
N HIS A 587 8.06 -11.17 37.85
CA HIS A 587 7.68 -12.05 36.75
C HIS A 587 8.44 -11.68 35.48
N THR A 588 8.64 -12.66 34.61
CA THR A 588 9.04 -12.43 33.22
C THR A 588 7.80 -12.36 32.36
N LEU A 589 7.54 -11.19 31.76
CA LEU A 589 6.46 -11.00 30.80
C LEU A 589 7.03 -11.04 29.37
N THR A 590 6.31 -11.70 28.47
CA THR A 590 6.60 -11.66 27.05
C THR A 590 5.32 -11.38 26.29
N ILE A 591 5.34 -10.37 25.43
CA ILE A 591 4.25 -10.08 24.49
C ILE A 591 4.74 -10.45 23.10
N GLU A 592 4.07 -11.40 22.47
CA GLU A 592 4.33 -11.83 21.11
C GLU A 592 3.23 -11.33 20.19
N GLY A 593 3.59 -10.86 19.00
CA GLY A 593 2.62 -10.41 18.01
C GLY A 593 2.89 -10.98 16.64
N THR A 594 1.81 -11.44 16.00
CA THR A 594 1.74 -11.79 14.59
C THR A 594 0.62 -10.98 13.93
N ASN A 595 0.48 -11.06 12.61
CA ASN A 595 -0.65 -10.45 11.92
C ASN A 595 -2.03 -11.12 12.21
N LYS A 596 -2.04 -12.16 13.09
CA LYS A 596 -3.23 -12.90 13.50
C LYS A 596 -3.60 -12.69 14.97
N VAL A 597 -2.59 -12.69 15.83
CA VAL A 597 -2.81 -12.75 17.29
C VAL A 597 -1.78 -11.90 18.03
N THR A 598 -2.20 -11.43 19.21
CA THR A 598 -1.29 -10.88 20.24
C THR A 598 -1.34 -11.79 21.44
N ARG A 599 -0.20 -12.31 21.88
CA ARG A 599 -0.10 -13.33 22.93
C ARG A 599 0.68 -12.80 24.14
N LEU A 600 0.16 -13.06 25.32
CA LEU A 600 0.85 -12.81 26.57
C LEU A 600 1.41 -14.12 27.15
N LEU A 601 2.71 -14.14 27.49
CA LEU A 601 3.33 -15.19 28.28
C LEU A 601 3.76 -14.59 29.63
N VAL A 602 3.59 -15.38 30.68
CA VAL A 602 4.06 -15.09 32.03
C VAL A 602 4.97 -16.23 32.47
N ASP A 603 6.21 -15.93 32.82
CA ASP A 603 7.25 -16.89 33.20
C ASP A 603 7.42 -18.00 32.18
N GLY A 604 7.36 -17.66 30.89
CA GLY A 604 7.52 -18.56 29.75
C GLY A 604 6.26 -19.40 29.39
N GLN A 605 5.16 -19.26 30.15
CA GLN A 605 3.92 -19.98 29.87
C GLN A 605 2.90 -19.06 29.25
N VAL A 606 2.21 -19.51 28.19
CA VAL A 606 1.12 -18.75 27.55
C VAL A 606 0.01 -18.55 28.57
N LYS A 607 -0.23 -17.28 28.90
CA LYS A 607 -1.29 -16.86 29.80
C LYS A 607 -2.59 -16.60 29.07
N GLU A 608 -2.50 -15.94 27.92
CA GLU A 608 -3.66 -15.60 27.09
C GLU A 608 -3.22 -15.28 25.66
N GLU A 609 -4.12 -15.60 24.71
CA GLU A 609 -4.00 -15.28 23.30
C GLU A 609 -5.20 -14.47 22.85
N LEU A 610 -4.92 -13.27 22.35
CA LEU A 610 -5.93 -12.37 21.79
C LEU A 610 -5.96 -12.55 20.27
N GLY A 611 -6.69 -13.55 19.78
CA GLY A 611 -6.98 -13.74 18.36
C GLY A 611 -8.21 -12.93 17.91
N PRO A 612 -8.58 -13.00 16.61
CA PRO A 612 -9.77 -12.31 16.10
C PRO A 612 -11.04 -12.79 16.83
N LYS A 613 -11.98 -11.86 17.03
CA LYS A 613 -13.33 -12.21 17.49
C LYS A 613 -14.29 -12.18 16.33
N THR A 614 -15.17 -13.16 16.21
CA THR A 614 -16.29 -13.13 15.28
C THR A 614 -17.27 -12.04 15.69
N LEU A 615 -17.51 -11.05 14.80
CA LEU A 615 -18.55 -10.05 14.98
C LEU A 615 -19.88 -10.53 14.39
N TYR A 616 -19.81 -11.05 13.15
CA TYR A 616 -20.97 -11.50 12.39
C TYR A 616 -20.65 -12.78 11.62
N ILE A 617 -21.68 -13.64 11.45
CA ILE A 617 -21.65 -14.76 10.52
C ILE A 617 -22.49 -14.38 9.30
N ILE A 618 -21.92 -14.51 8.11
CA ILE A 618 -22.62 -14.29 6.83
C ILE A 618 -23.33 -15.58 6.45
N ARG A 619 -24.64 -15.49 6.22
CA ARG A 619 -25.44 -16.62 5.76
C ARG A 619 -25.65 -16.55 4.26
N PRO A 620 -25.13 -17.51 3.47
CA PRO A 620 -25.20 -17.45 2.01
C PRO A 620 -26.64 -17.45 1.46
N GLN A 621 -27.60 -18.10 2.15
CA GLN A 621 -28.97 -18.28 1.65
C GLN A 621 -29.81 -17.00 1.73
N ASP A 622 -29.59 -16.18 2.72
CA ASP A 622 -30.43 -15.01 3.00
C ASP A 622 -29.61 -13.71 3.10
N GLN A 623 -28.27 -13.82 2.97
CA GLN A 623 -27.32 -12.72 3.20
C GLN A 623 -27.54 -12.00 4.54
N ALA A 624 -28.26 -12.65 5.47
CA ALA A 624 -28.50 -12.10 6.79
C ALA A 624 -27.22 -12.16 7.62
N HIS A 625 -26.95 -11.08 8.33
CA HIS A 625 -25.84 -10.99 9.26
C HIS A 625 -26.38 -10.94 10.68
N TYR A 626 -25.75 -11.65 11.58
CA TYR A 626 -26.08 -11.57 12.99
C TYR A 626 -24.80 -11.58 13.83
N GLN A 627 -24.85 -10.83 14.92
CA GLN A 627 -23.73 -10.75 15.85
C GLN A 627 -23.59 -12.05 16.62
N VAL A 628 -22.38 -12.54 16.77
CA VAL A 628 -22.04 -13.67 17.64
C VAL A 628 -20.93 -13.29 18.59
N GLU A 629 -20.99 -13.86 19.80
CA GLU A 629 -19.91 -13.78 20.76
C GLU A 629 -18.95 -14.95 20.55
N GLY A 630 -17.65 -14.67 20.66
CA GLY A 630 -16.63 -15.71 20.58
C GLY A 630 -15.43 -15.31 19.76
N THR A 631 -14.55 -16.29 19.63
CA THR A 631 -13.35 -16.19 18.80
C THR A 631 -13.38 -17.29 17.75
N PHE A 632 -12.77 -17.04 16.60
CA PHE A 632 -12.57 -18.06 15.58
C PHE A 632 -11.13 -18.03 15.08
N THR A 633 -10.69 -19.12 14.48
CA THR A 633 -9.37 -19.18 13.84
C THR A 633 -9.42 -18.45 12.52
N PHE A 634 -8.57 -17.45 12.39
CA PHE A 634 -8.36 -16.71 11.15
C PHE A 634 -7.12 -17.26 10.44
N GLU A 635 -7.29 -17.73 9.20
CA GLU A 635 -6.23 -18.34 8.41
C GLU A 635 -5.89 -17.44 7.21
N PRO A 636 -4.98 -16.47 7.35
CA PRO A 636 -4.65 -15.55 6.28
C PRO A 636 -3.87 -16.19 5.12
N GLU A 637 -3.31 -17.37 5.29
CA GLU A 637 -2.73 -18.13 4.19
C GLU A 637 -3.81 -18.67 3.23
N VAL A 638 -5.04 -18.83 3.71
CA VAL A 638 -6.20 -19.16 2.88
C VAL A 638 -6.73 -17.85 2.31
N TYR A 639 -6.23 -17.41 1.16
CA TYR A 639 -6.66 -16.20 0.47
C TYR A 639 -8.07 -16.32 -0.12
N GLN A 640 -8.97 -16.96 0.61
CA GLN A 640 -10.37 -17.15 0.26
C GLN A 640 -11.25 -16.30 1.17
N PRO A 641 -12.35 -15.73 0.67
CA PRO A 641 -13.35 -15.10 1.53
C PRO A 641 -13.83 -16.09 2.60
N SER A 642 -13.95 -15.63 3.83
CA SER A 642 -14.50 -16.41 4.93
C SER A 642 -15.98 -16.07 5.12
N SER A 643 -16.72 -16.95 5.83
CA SER A 643 -18.11 -16.68 6.19
C SER A 643 -18.25 -15.77 7.43
N HIS A 644 -17.17 -15.17 7.91
CA HIS A 644 -17.14 -14.42 9.16
C HIS A 644 -16.62 -13.00 8.97
N ILE A 645 -17.29 -12.03 9.58
CA ILE A 645 -16.78 -10.69 9.83
C ILE A 645 -16.15 -10.70 11.22
N SER A 646 -14.90 -10.28 11.32
CA SER A 646 -14.15 -10.37 12.56
C SER A 646 -13.62 -9.03 13.05
N TYR A 647 -13.49 -8.92 14.39
CA TYR A 647 -12.79 -7.83 15.07
C TYR A 647 -11.35 -8.24 15.30
N GLN A 648 -10.41 -7.44 14.80
CA GLN A 648 -8.97 -7.71 14.88
C GLN A 648 -8.36 -7.19 16.19
N ARG A 649 -7.42 -7.99 16.76
CA ARG A 649 -6.72 -7.69 18.02
C ARG A 649 -5.21 -7.87 17.91
N THR A 650 -4.68 -7.65 16.71
CA THR A 650 -3.24 -7.65 16.42
C THR A 650 -2.59 -6.37 16.97
N LEU A 651 -1.28 -6.38 17.18
CA LEU A 651 -0.53 -5.23 17.68
C LEU A 651 0.82 -5.10 16.96
N VAL A 652 1.02 -3.99 16.27
CA VAL A 652 2.37 -3.48 15.97
C VAL A 652 2.85 -2.85 17.27
N PHE A 653 3.92 -3.39 17.85
CA PHE A 653 4.31 -3.06 19.22
C PHE A 653 5.00 -1.71 19.29
N PRO A 654 4.49 -0.76 20.13
CA PRO A 654 5.05 0.58 20.24
C PRO A 654 6.37 0.57 21.01
N LEU A 655 7.36 1.34 20.55
CA LEU A 655 8.70 1.39 21.15
C LEU A 655 9.29 2.81 21.23
N ARG A 656 8.52 3.85 20.86
CA ARG A 656 9.05 5.23 20.81
C ARG A 656 9.42 5.77 22.17
N GLN A 657 8.54 5.59 23.17
CA GLN A 657 8.69 6.20 24.49
C GLN A 657 8.12 5.33 25.59
N ALA A 658 8.86 5.18 26.69
CA ALA A 658 8.36 4.58 27.92
C ALA A 658 7.38 5.53 28.63
N GLY A 659 6.33 4.96 29.21
CA GLY A 659 5.38 5.68 30.05
C GLY A 659 5.97 6.07 31.41
N GLN A 660 5.14 6.72 32.22
CA GLN A 660 5.46 6.99 33.63
C GLN A 660 4.87 5.87 34.51
N PHE A 661 5.70 5.02 35.07
CA PHE A 661 5.30 3.84 35.85
C PHE A 661 6.16 3.73 37.13
N ASN A 662 5.63 3.02 38.13
CA ASN A 662 6.31 2.80 39.41
C ASN A 662 7.05 1.46 39.46
N SER A 663 6.63 0.48 38.70
CA SER A 663 7.24 -0.87 38.62
C SER A 663 8.69 -0.79 38.12
N VAL A 664 9.51 -1.76 38.51
CA VAL A 664 10.89 -1.85 38.04
C VAL A 664 10.95 -2.84 36.87
N ILE A 665 11.44 -2.37 35.73
CA ILE A 665 11.53 -3.15 34.49
C ILE A 665 13.00 -3.32 34.13
N THR A 666 13.44 -4.59 34.02
CA THR A 666 14.81 -4.99 33.69
C THR A 666 14.84 -6.04 32.60
N ASP A 667 15.99 -6.25 32.00
CA ASP A 667 16.21 -7.23 30.91
C ASP A 667 15.18 -7.07 29.78
N PHE A 668 14.95 -5.81 29.38
CA PHE A 668 14.03 -5.49 28.29
C PHE A 668 14.64 -5.84 26.94
N LYS A 669 13.97 -6.67 26.17
CA LYS A 669 14.48 -7.21 24.91
C LYS A 669 13.39 -7.28 23.84
N VAL A 670 13.70 -6.80 22.65
CA VAL A 670 12.85 -6.87 21.45
C VAL A 670 13.50 -7.78 20.43
N LEU A 671 12.85 -8.87 20.10
CA LEU A 671 13.33 -9.90 19.17
C LEU A 671 12.43 -9.94 17.93
N VAL A 672 13.01 -9.94 16.73
CA VAL A 672 12.34 -10.30 15.46
C VAL A 672 12.23 -11.82 15.40
N LYS A 673 11.01 -12.36 15.23
CA LYS A 673 10.74 -13.81 15.14
C LYS A 673 10.78 -14.38 13.74
#